data_32396bd726514bca79788ee99c0a67c6
#
_entry.id   32396bd726514bca79788ee99c0a67c6
#
_cell.length_a   1.000
_cell.length_b   1.000
_cell.length_c   1.000
_cell.angle_alpha   90.00
_cell.angle_beta   90.00
_cell.angle_gamma   90.00
#
_symmetry.space_group_name_H-M   'P 1'
#
loop_
_entity.id
_entity.type
_entity.pdbx_description
1 polymer ?
#
loop_
_entity_poly.entity_id
_entity_poly.type
_entity_poly.pdbx_seq_one_letter_code
_entity_poly.pdbx_strand_id
1 'polypeptide(L)'
;MDFLKNASEGIAKVEAPETSKKEAVRNLGKWLNEPEFAEYHPQIKWLVEKGDFAGLVDRFCQILPFGTGGRRGPVGIGPNRMNPWTLGASVQGHCDYLHQQFPGKNLSVAVGYDVRCFQDQRGNYNPALPNPLLGLSSRKLAEIACQVYAANGIRAWILPQGSDRFPATPELSFLIRLRGLQGGLNISASHNPPDDNGGKFYDERGAQPVPPEDQLMADLVDKVHVIRSMNWQDAVKSNLISFLDNSAHKEYIGLLEKESLAVPPKQDELLVVFTPLHGVGAMTAMELLEARGFQVTPVPEQMQPDGQFTHVTKSPNPEVPESMDRAEALASKIGADLVLATDPDADRLGAMIPDYSGKFRFVTGNQIASMLTAFKLEAMARQGTLPSSPIVVKTEVTTRMISRICESARVQLVGDLLVGFKYIAEVLRNLETTNAYGDVRGGLRDFIIATEESHGALVTCDIRDKDAAGAALLMAELALTQKREGSSAWAYLLKLQERHGYFRNDGVNIQMEGITGKTRMTRMLDSLRASPPKEIGGYTVTSFEDLRDPNGRLGPILGNTDAAGRNVLIFEMGNHARVVLRPSGTEPKAKAYVEICSAPRPAGMTDSKWAEIKNEIDQKAQGLAQDFVATAKSRAG
;
A
#
# COMPACT_ATOMS: atom_id res chain seq x y z
N MET A 1 -19.51 38.80 -15.86
CA MET A 1 -18.15 38.42 -16.33
C MET A 1 -18.24 36.99 -16.85
N ASP A 2 -17.80 36.75 -18.05
CA ASP A 2 -17.77 35.39 -18.60
C ASP A 2 -16.56 34.65 -18.01
N PHE A 3 -16.76 33.97 -16.89
CA PHE A 3 -15.72 33.28 -16.17
C PHE A 3 -15.00 32.21 -17.02
N LEU A 4 -15.74 31.53 -17.90
CA LEU A 4 -15.15 30.51 -18.76
C LEU A 4 -14.21 31.12 -19.80
N LYS A 5 -14.57 32.30 -20.36
CA LYS A 5 -13.71 33.02 -21.30
C LYS A 5 -12.42 33.48 -20.62
N ASN A 6 -12.54 34.12 -19.45
CA ASN A 6 -11.36 34.54 -18.67
C ASN A 6 -10.45 33.36 -18.31
N ALA A 7 -11.04 32.25 -17.84
CA ALA A 7 -10.28 31.03 -17.54
C ALA A 7 -9.57 30.47 -18.79
N SER A 8 -10.26 30.43 -19.96
CA SER A 8 -9.69 29.97 -21.22
C SER A 8 -8.48 30.80 -21.67
N GLU A 9 -8.61 32.16 -21.58
CA GLU A 9 -7.51 33.07 -21.91
C GLU A 9 -6.31 32.93 -20.96
N GLY A 10 -6.57 32.67 -19.66
CA GLY A 10 -5.52 32.45 -18.69
C GLY A 10 -4.86 31.09 -18.86
N ILE A 11 -5.64 30.01 -19.05
CA ILE A 11 -5.16 28.65 -19.29
C ILE A 11 -4.29 28.57 -20.56
N ALA A 12 -4.63 29.33 -21.62
CA ALA A 12 -3.84 29.36 -22.84
C ALA A 12 -2.40 29.80 -22.62
N LYS A 13 -2.14 30.63 -21.60
CA LYS A 13 -0.80 31.14 -21.24
C LYS A 13 0.01 30.20 -20.35
N VAL A 14 -0.62 29.14 -19.80
CA VAL A 14 0.08 28.19 -18.94
C VAL A 14 1.02 27.33 -19.79
N GLU A 15 2.21 27.07 -19.27
CA GLU A 15 3.17 26.13 -19.88
C GLU A 15 2.72 24.68 -19.63
N ALA A 16 1.86 24.14 -20.50
CA ALA A 16 1.31 22.81 -20.44
C ALA A 16 1.04 22.26 -21.85
N PRO A 17 0.93 20.92 -22.03
CA PRO A 17 0.52 20.33 -23.30
C PRO A 17 -0.81 20.90 -23.78
N GLU A 18 -0.93 21.22 -25.08
CA GLU A 18 -2.14 21.80 -25.66
C GLU A 18 -3.38 20.90 -25.47
N THR A 19 -3.19 19.58 -25.48
CA THR A 19 -4.24 18.61 -25.16
C THR A 19 -4.76 18.79 -23.74
N SER A 20 -3.87 18.94 -22.76
CA SER A 20 -4.24 19.16 -21.35
C SER A 20 -4.97 20.48 -21.15
N LYS A 21 -4.56 21.56 -21.84
CA LYS A 21 -5.25 22.86 -21.80
C LYS A 21 -6.66 22.78 -22.36
N LYS A 22 -6.83 22.14 -23.53
CA LYS A 22 -8.14 21.93 -24.17
C LYS A 22 -9.09 21.13 -23.27
N GLU A 23 -8.59 20.03 -22.72
CA GLU A 23 -9.38 19.22 -21.79
C GLU A 23 -9.75 19.99 -20.52
N ALA A 24 -8.83 20.77 -19.95
CA ALA A 24 -9.10 21.60 -18.78
C ALA A 24 -10.22 22.61 -19.04
N VAL A 25 -10.20 23.31 -20.19
CA VAL A 25 -11.27 24.24 -20.55
C VAL A 25 -12.61 23.53 -20.76
N ARG A 26 -12.61 22.36 -21.44
CA ARG A 26 -13.81 21.54 -21.65
C ARG A 26 -14.43 21.10 -20.32
N ASN A 27 -13.63 20.52 -19.43
CA ASN A 27 -14.09 20.02 -18.15
C ASN A 27 -14.52 21.16 -17.21
N LEU A 28 -13.79 22.27 -17.21
CA LEU A 28 -14.17 23.47 -16.46
C LEU A 28 -15.53 24.03 -16.94
N GLY A 29 -15.74 24.07 -18.26
CA GLY A 29 -17.03 24.44 -18.85
C GLY A 29 -18.17 23.51 -18.39
N LYS A 30 -17.95 22.21 -18.37
CA LYS A 30 -18.90 21.24 -17.79
C LYS A 30 -19.24 21.59 -16.34
N TRP A 31 -18.24 21.76 -15.49
CA TRP A 31 -18.39 22.02 -14.05
C TRP A 31 -19.02 23.40 -13.75
N LEU A 32 -18.95 24.36 -14.66
CA LEU A 32 -19.59 25.67 -14.50
C LEU A 32 -21.04 25.74 -15.05
N ASN A 33 -21.43 24.80 -15.92
CA ASN A 33 -22.74 24.85 -16.60
C ASN A 33 -23.72 23.77 -16.10
N GLU A 34 -23.22 22.63 -15.64
CA GLU A 34 -24.12 21.54 -15.19
C GLU A 34 -24.59 21.76 -13.74
N PRO A 35 -25.91 21.63 -13.47
CA PRO A 35 -26.48 21.92 -12.15
C PRO A 35 -25.90 21.08 -11.00
N GLU A 36 -25.44 19.86 -11.29
CA GLU A 36 -24.85 18.94 -10.30
C GLU A 36 -23.56 19.48 -9.68
N PHE A 37 -22.89 20.46 -10.31
CA PHE A 37 -21.66 21.07 -9.80
C PHE A 37 -21.88 22.48 -9.22
N ALA A 38 -23.12 22.94 -9.09
CA ALA A 38 -23.42 24.32 -8.67
C ALA A 38 -22.79 24.70 -7.32
N GLU A 39 -22.73 23.76 -6.38
CA GLU A 39 -22.14 23.99 -5.05
C GLU A 39 -20.61 24.26 -5.07
N TYR A 40 -19.91 23.87 -6.14
CA TYR A 40 -18.49 24.13 -6.32
C TYR A 40 -18.19 25.49 -6.98
N HIS A 41 -19.18 26.14 -7.59
CA HIS A 41 -19.00 27.37 -8.34
C HIS A 41 -18.34 28.52 -7.55
N PRO A 42 -18.64 28.77 -6.26
CA PRO A 42 -17.97 29.84 -5.52
C PRO A 42 -16.44 29.70 -5.52
N GLN A 43 -15.96 28.51 -5.28
CA GLN A 43 -14.52 28.24 -5.24
C GLN A 43 -13.88 28.24 -6.65
N ILE A 44 -14.57 27.69 -7.66
CA ILE A 44 -14.09 27.70 -9.05
C ILE A 44 -13.94 29.15 -9.55
N LYS A 45 -14.93 29.99 -9.30
CA LYS A 45 -14.90 31.42 -9.69
C LYS A 45 -13.76 32.16 -9.01
N TRP A 46 -13.56 31.91 -7.72
CA TRP A 46 -12.45 32.49 -6.98
C TRP A 46 -11.09 32.05 -7.53
N LEU A 47 -10.89 30.79 -7.91
CA LEU A 47 -9.65 30.31 -8.53
C LEU A 47 -9.35 31.00 -9.86
N VAL A 48 -10.40 31.29 -10.66
CA VAL A 48 -10.28 32.07 -11.91
C VAL A 48 -9.90 33.53 -11.62
N GLU A 49 -10.57 34.16 -10.64
CA GLU A 49 -10.30 35.54 -10.23
C GLU A 49 -8.90 35.71 -9.63
N LYS A 50 -8.46 34.74 -8.85
CA LYS A 50 -7.10 34.68 -8.28
C LYS A 50 -6.02 34.48 -9.36
N GLY A 51 -6.39 34.03 -10.55
CA GLY A 51 -5.44 33.71 -11.63
C GLY A 51 -4.69 32.41 -11.45
N ASP A 52 -5.21 31.46 -10.66
CA ASP A 52 -4.59 30.12 -10.47
C ASP A 52 -4.83 29.21 -11.69
N PHE A 53 -4.39 29.68 -12.87
CA PHE A 53 -4.64 28.96 -14.13
C PHE A 53 -3.85 27.65 -14.21
N ALA A 54 -2.64 27.59 -13.66
CA ALA A 54 -1.87 26.36 -13.57
C ALA A 54 -2.58 25.32 -12.68
N GLY A 55 -3.10 25.76 -11.54
CA GLY A 55 -3.91 24.91 -10.67
C GLY A 55 -5.23 24.48 -11.30
N LEU A 56 -5.85 25.32 -12.14
CA LEU A 56 -7.04 24.94 -12.91
C LEU A 56 -6.70 23.89 -13.98
N VAL A 57 -5.58 24.03 -14.70
CA VAL A 57 -5.12 22.97 -15.62
C VAL A 57 -4.92 21.66 -14.88
N ASP A 58 -4.22 21.66 -13.76
CA ASP A 58 -3.97 20.45 -12.98
C ASP A 58 -5.26 19.78 -12.48
N ARG A 59 -6.25 20.56 -12.02
CA ARG A 59 -7.54 20.03 -11.53
C ARG A 59 -8.48 19.53 -12.61
N PHE A 60 -8.38 20.08 -13.83
CA PHE A 60 -9.38 19.87 -14.89
C PHE A 60 -8.85 19.21 -16.17
N CYS A 61 -7.53 18.97 -16.31
CA CYS A 61 -6.93 18.43 -17.53
C CYS A 61 -7.30 16.98 -17.87
N GLN A 62 -7.82 16.24 -16.92
CA GLN A 62 -8.21 14.83 -17.09
C GLN A 62 -9.17 14.41 -15.98
N ILE A 63 -9.78 13.25 -16.11
CA ILE A 63 -10.41 12.56 -14.96
C ILE A 63 -9.31 11.83 -14.19
N LEU A 64 -9.35 11.88 -12.85
CA LEU A 64 -8.40 11.17 -11.99
C LEU A 64 -8.34 9.70 -12.43
N PRO A 65 -7.17 9.20 -12.86
CA PRO A 65 -7.10 7.86 -13.43
C PRO A 65 -7.56 6.77 -12.46
N PHE A 66 -8.29 5.80 -12.97
CA PHE A 66 -8.53 4.55 -12.24
C PHE A 66 -7.28 3.69 -12.39
N GLY A 67 -6.44 3.69 -11.34
CA GLY A 67 -5.21 2.91 -11.31
C GLY A 67 -5.47 1.41 -11.11
N THR A 68 -4.40 0.68 -10.85
CA THR A 68 -4.47 -0.77 -10.59
C THR A 68 -5.18 -1.07 -9.26
N GLY A 69 -6.52 -1.10 -9.28
CA GLY A 69 -7.34 -1.43 -8.11
C GLY A 69 -8.08 -0.25 -7.47
N GLY A 70 -8.09 0.95 -8.11
CA GLY A 70 -8.86 2.08 -7.62
C GLY A 70 -8.31 3.46 -7.97
N ARG A 71 -8.96 4.50 -7.44
CA ARG A 71 -8.51 5.89 -7.53
C ARG A 71 -7.93 6.36 -6.22
N ARG A 72 -6.82 7.11 -6.29
CA ARG A 72 -6.20 7.76 -5.13
C ARG A 72 -5.60 9.09 -5.56
N GLY A 73 -5.78 10.12 -4.75
CA GLY A 73 -5.19 11.43 -4.99
C GLY A 73 -5.70 12.50 -4.04
N PRO A 74 -5.30 13.75 -4.25
CA PRO A 74 -5.77 14.88 -3.46
C PRO A 74 -7.29 15.02 -3.51
N VAL A 75 -7.90 15.26 -2.34
CA VAL A 75 -9.30 15.69 -2.27
C VAL A 75 -9.42 17.10 -2.83
N GLY A 76 -10.42 17.34 -3.68
CA GLY A 76 -10.57 18.66 -4.26
C GLY A 76 -11.64 18.78 -5.34
N ILE A 77 -11.81 20.00 -5.81
CA ILE A 77 -12.73 20.38 -6.87
C ILE A 77 -12.10 20.08 -8.22
N GLY A 78 -12.85 19.45 -9.10
CA GLY A 78 -12.44 19.09 -10.45
C GLY A 78 -12.34 17.58 -10.66
N PRO A 79 -12.39 17.13 -11.91
CA PRO A 79 -12.40 15.71 -12.24
C PRO A 79 -11.07 15.00 -11.94
N ASN A 80 -9.93 15.72 -11.90
CA ASN A 80 -8.62 15.16 -11.53
C ASN A 80 -8.38 15.22 -10.01
N ARG A 81 -9.43 15.10 -9.22
CA ARG A 81 -9.39 15.09 -7.74
C ARG A 81 -10.32 14.02 -7.18
N MET A 82 -10.03 13.57 -5.94
CA MET A 82 -10.98 12.78 -5.17
C MET A 82 -12.10 13.69 -4.65
N ASN A 83 -13.33 13.34 -4.97
CA ASN A 83 -14.54 14.03 -4.52
C ASN A 83 -15.77 13.10 -4.71
N PRO A 84 -16.96 13.51 -4.26
CA PRO A 84 -18.18 12.72 -4.41
C PRO A 84 -18.48 12.28 -5.84
N TRP A 85 -18.20 13.12 -6.84
CA TRP A 85 -18.45 12.82 -8.24
C TRP A 85 -17.48 11.75 -8.78
N THR A 86 -16.16 11.91 -8.57
CA THR A 86 -15.16 10.96 -9.06
C THR A 86 -15.27 9.60 -8.37
N LEU A 87 -15.61 9.60 -7.06
CA LEU A 87 -15.92 8.36 -6.34
C LEU A 87 -17.19 7.72 -6.87
N GLY A 88 -18.28 8.49 -7.02
CA GLY A 88 -19.56 7.99 -7.53
C GLY A 88 -19.42 7.34 -8.90
N ALA A 89 -18.64 7.96 -9.81
CA ALA A 89 -18.33 7.37 -11.12
C ALA A 89 -17.57 6.05 -11.00
N SER A 90 -16.60 5.96 -10.08
CA SER A 90 -15.88 4.70 -9.82
C SER A 90 -16.79 3.60 -9.29
N VAL A 91 -17.69 3.94 -8.36
CA VAL A 91 -18.64 3.00 -7.78
C VAL A 91 -19.69 2.55 -8.82
N GLN A 92 -20.16 3.47 -9.67
CA GLN A 92 -21.07 3.11 -10.77
C GLN A 92 -20.42 2.13 -11.74
N GLY A 93 -19.17 2.38 -12.16
CA GLY A 93 -18.43 1.45 -13.00
C GLY A 93 -18.17 0.10 -12.32
N HIS A 94 -17.94 0.09 -11.00
CA HIS A 94 -17.84 -1.16 -10.24
C HIS A 94 -19.20 -1.90 -10.18
N CYS A 95 -20.33 -1.19 -10.07
CA CYS A 95 -21.64 -1.82 -10.18
C CYS A 95 -21.84 -2.52 -11.54
N ASP A 96 -21.46 -1.82 -12.62
CA ASP A 96 -21.56 -2.36 -13.98
C ASP A 96 -20.65 -3.59 -14.15
N TYR A 97 -19.44 -3.56 -13.57
CA TYR A 97 -18.52 -4.70 -13.51
C TYR A 97 -19.14 -5.89 -12.76
N LEU A 98 -19.68 -5.67 -11.57
CA LEU A 98 -20.31 -6.74 -10.76
C LEU A 98 -21.51 -7.37 -11.47
N HIS A 99 -22.36 -6.57 -12.10
CA HIS A 99 -23.48 -7.09 -12.91
C HIS A 99 -23.02 -7.93 -14.10
N GLN A 100 -21.91 -7.55 -14.73
CA GLN A 100 -21.30 -8.30 -15.84
C GLN A 100 -20.66 -9.60 -15.37
N GLN A 101 -19.99 -9.61 -14.20
CA GLN A 101 -19.33 -10.80 -13.66
C GLN A 101 -20.33 -11.81 -13.06
N PHE A 102 -21.44 -11.33 -12.52
CA PHE A 102 -22.41 -12.17 -11.80
C PHE A 102 -23.85 -11.99 -12.33
N PRO A 103 -24.10 -12.30 -13.61
CA PRO A 103 -25.40 -12.06 -14.21
C PRO A 103 -26.52 -12.82 -13.48
N GLY A 104 -27.61 -12.11 -13.15
CA GLY A 104 -28.79 -12.68 -12.52
C GLY A 104 -28.65 -13.04 -11.03
N LYS A 105 -27.50 -12.74 -10.39
CA LYS A 105 -27.33 -12.96 -8.94
C LYS A 105 -27.81 -11.75 -8.13
N ASN A 106 -28.23 -12.01 -6.89
CA ASN A 106 -28.41 -10.96 -5.89
C ASN A 106 -27.02 -10.53 -5.40
N LEU A 107 -26.63 -9.31 -5.74
CA LEU A 107 -25.28 -8.80 -5.46
C LEU A 107 -25.21 -8.14 -4.09
N SER A 108 -24.07 -8.30 -3.43
CA SER A 108 -23.75 -7.61 -2.19
C SER A 108 -22.26 -7.30 -2.08
N VAL A 109 -21.95 -6.19 -1.42
CA VAL A 109 -20.59 -5.68 -1.22
C VAL A 109 -20.38 -5.24 0.23
N ALA A 110 -19.12 -5.22 0.68
CA ALA A 110 -18.74 -4.59 1.94
C ALA A 110 -18.08 -3.24 1.66
N VAL A 111 -18.35 -2.23 2.50
CA VAL A 111 -17.77 -0.89 2.40
C VAL A 111 -17.08 -0.52 3.70
N GLY A 112 -15.75 -0.35 3.62
CA GLY A 112 -14.89 0.13 4.68
C GLY A 112 -14.44 1.57 4.44
N TYR A 113 -13.90 2.18 5.49
CA TYR A 113 -13.38 3.55 5.45
C TYR A 113 -12.37 3.78 6.57
N ASP A 114 -11.38 4.65 6.32
CA ASP A 114 -10.42 5.10 7.32
C ASP A 114 -10.88 6.36 8.06
N VAL A 115 -9.99 6.94 8.84
CA VAL A 115 -10.25 8.09 9.74
C VAL A 115 -10.22 9.45 9.06
N ARG A 116 -9.88 9.52 7.76
CA ARG A 116 -9.61 10.79 7.06
C ARG A 116 -10.81 11.72 7.00
N CYS A 117 -10.52 13.04 7.09
CA CYS A 117 -11.49 14.12 6.99
C CYS A 117 -10.80 15.34 6.37
N PHE A 118 -11.25 15.80 5.22
CA PHE A 118 -10.62 16.87 4.47
C PHE A 118 -10.76 18.23 5.17
N GLN A 119 -9.64 18.95 5.37
CA GLN A 119 -9.59 20.25 6.04
C GLN A 119 -8.83 21.32 5.21
N ASP A 120 -8.45 21.02 3.99
CA ASP A 120 -7.68 21.92 3.11
C ASP A 120 -6.37 22.41 3.74
N GLN A 121 -5.61 21.50 4.35
CA GLN A 121 -4.30 21.84 4.93
C GLN A 121 -3.33 22.47 3.93
N ARG A 122 -3.53 22.19 2.63
CA ARG A 122 -2.73 22.76 1.54
C ARG A 122 -3.10 24.21 1.21
N GLY A 123 -4.22 24.75 1.76
CA GLY A 123 -4.67 26.11 1.50
C GLY A 123 -5.05 26.36 0.04
N ASN A 124 -5.67 25.39 -0.60
CA ASN A 124 -6.05 25.46 -2.02
C ASN A 124 -7.28 26.32 -2.30
N TYR A 125 -8.11 26.56 -1.28
CA TYR A 125 -9.43 27.19 -1.42
C TYR A 125 -9.55 28.44 -0.55
N ASN A 126 -10.54 29.28 -0.86
CA ASN A 126 -10.84 30.46 -0.06
C ASN A 126 -11.69 30.08 1.16
N PRO A 127 -11.18 30.24 2.38
CA PRO A 127 -11.91 29.86 3.59
C PRO A 127 -13.15 30.73 3.88
N ALA A 128 -13.26 31.90 3.24
CA ALA A 128 -14.42 32.80 3.36
C ALA A 128 -15.57 32.43 2.42
N LEU A 129 -15.37 31.49 1.49
CA LEU A 129 -16.39 31.05 0.54
C LEU A 129 -16.87 29.64 0.86
N PRO A 130 -18.13 29.31 0.54
CA PRO A 130 -18.63 27.94 0.69
C PRO A 130 -17.73 26.93 -0.04
N ASN A 131 -17.39 25.84 0.65
CA ASN A 131 -16.67 24.71 0.07
C ASN A 131 -17.35 23.42 0.53
N PRO A 132 -18.05 22.69 -0.37
CA PRO A 132 -18.79 21.47 -0.02
C PRO A 132 -17.88 20.29 0.37
N LEU A 133 -16.57 20.41 0.09
CA LEU A 133 -15.60 19.39 0.45
C LEU A 133 -15.03 19.55 1.86
N LEU A 134 -15.16 20.72 2.47
CA LEU A 134 -14.64 20.94 3.81
C LEU A 134 -15.39 20.08 4.83
N GLY A 135 -14.66 19.28 5.61
CA GLY A 135 -15.24 18.28 6.51
C GLY A 135 -15.68 16.98 5.83
N LEU A 136 -15.39 16.77 4.53
CA LEU A 136 -15.69 15.53 3.83
C LEU A 136 -14.83 14.39 4.39
N SER A 137 -15.47 13.48 5.15
CA SER A 137 -14.79 12.33 5.75
C SER A 137 -14.81 11.10 4.83
N SER A 138 -13.89 10.17 5.06
CA SER A 138 -13.90 8.84 4.41
C SER A 138 -15.23 8.12 4.67
N ARG A 139 -15.81 8.26 5.89
CA ARG A 139 -17.14 7.74 6.21
C ARG A 139 -18.22 8.34 5.31
N LYS A 140 -18.22 9.66 5.07
CA LYS A 140 -19.21 10.32 4.21
C LYS A 140 -19.08 9.85 2.75
N LEU A 141 -17.86 9.68 2.27
CA LEU A 141 -17.60 9.08 0.96
C LEU A 141 -18.11 7.62 0.88
N ALA A 142 -17.92 6.83 1.93
CA ALA A 142 -18.45 5.46 2.02
C ALA A 142 -19.99 5.43 2.00
N GLU A 143 -20.67 6.37 2.65
CA GLU A 143 -22.14 6.51 2.58
C GLU A 143 -22.61 6.83 1.15
N ILE A 144 -21.91 7.75 0.44
CA ILE A 144 -22.19 8.05 -0.97
C ILE A 144 -22.01 6.79 -1.83
N ALA A 145 -20.95 6.02 -1.61
CA ALA A 145 -20.75 4.75 -2.31
C ALA A 145 -21.91 3.77 -2.07
N CYS A 146 -22.35 3.61 -0.81
CA CYS A 146 -23.50 2.77 -0.48
C CYS A 146 -24.79 3.21 -1.19
N GLN A 147 -25.03 4.51 -1.33
CA GLN A 147 -26.18 5.05 -2.06
C GLN A 147 -26.13 4.73 -3.56
N VAL A 148 -24.93 4.71 -4.15
CA VAL A 148 -24.74 4.32 -5.55
C VAL A 148 -24.94 2.82 -5.72
N TYR A 149 -24.36 1.98 -4.87
CA TYR A 149 -24.63 0.53 -4.88
C TYR A 149 -26.11 0.22 -4.76
N ALA A 150 -26.80 0.85 -3.79
CA ALA A 150 -28.24 0.65 -3.58
C ALA A 150 -29.07 1.03 -4.81
N ALA A 151 -28.76 2.16 -5.47
CA ALA A 151 -29.45 2.59 -6.68
C ALA A 151 -29.26 1.62 -7.87
N ASN A 152 -28.23 0.79 -7.83
CA ASN A 152 -27.95 -0.26 -8.81
C ASN A 152 -28.42 -1.66 -8.33
N GLY A 153 -29.24 -1.73 -7.26
CA GLY A 153 -29.77 -2.99 -6.74
C GLY A 153 -28.75 -3.88 -6.02
N ILE A 154 -27.59 -3.33 -5.66
CA ILE A 154 -26.52 -4.04 -4.95
C ILE A 154 -26.60 -3.71 -3.47
N ARG A 155 -26.69 -4.74 -2.61
CA ARG A 155 -26.72 -4.54 -1.15
C ARG A 155 -25.34 -4.15 -0.65
N ALA A 156 -25.23 -3.01 0.05
CA ALA A 156 -24.01 -2.55 0.68
C ALA A 156 -24.02 -2.80 2.19
N TRP A 157 -22.99 -3.48 2.70
CA TRP A 157 -22.76 -3.69 4.13
C TRP A 157 -21.76 -2.67 4.64
N ILE A 158 -22.13 -1.92 5.67
CA ILE A 158 -21.30 -0.87 6.28
C ILE A 158 -21.53 -0.86 7.80
N LEU A 159 -20.58 -0.33 8.59
CA LEU A 159 -20.79 -0.13 10.02
C LEU A 159 -21.95 0.86 10.28
N PRO A 160 -22.69 0.73 11.39
CA PRO A 160 -23.78 1.64 11.76
C PRO A 160 -23.31 3.11 11.82
N GLN A 161 -24.23 4.03 11.59
CA GLN A 161 -23.96 5.45 11.87
C GLN A 161 -23.70 5.65 13.36
N GLY A 162 -22.68 6.45 13.69
CA GLY A 162 -22.26 6.66 15.08
C GLY A 162 -21.38 5.54 15.66
N SER A 163 -20.98 4.55 14.84
CA SER A 163 -19.95 3.61 15.26
C SER A 163 -18.62 4.35 15.50
N ASP A 164 -17.98 4.05 16.60
CA ASP A 164 -16.62 4.47 16.95
C ASP A 164 -15.54 3.58 16.32
N ARG A 165 -15.95 2.50 15.62
CA ARG A 165 -15.07 1.58 14.92
C ARG A 165 -14.89 1.97 13.46
N PHE A 166 -13.71 1.62 12.96
CA PHE A 166 -13.30 1.74 11.56
C PHE A 166 -12.77 0.40 11.09
N PRO A 167 -13.29 -0.19 9.99
CA PRO A 167 -12.77 -1.46 9.50
C PRO A 167 -11.35 -1.28 8.93
N ALA A 168 -10.43 -2.14 9.33
CA ALA A 168 -9.11 -2.18 8.70
C ALA A 168 -9.19 -2.75 7.28
N THR A 169 -8.20 -2.41 6.43
CA THR A 169 -8.09 -2.98 5.07
C THR A 169 -8.11 -4.52 5.08
N PRO A 170 -7.30 -5.23 5.90
CA PRO A 170 -7.33 -6.69 5.96
C PRO A 170 -8.65 -7.25 6.52
N GLU A 171 -9.27 -6.56 7.48
CA GLU A 171 -10.58 -6.95 8.02
C GLU A 171 -11.67 -6.92 6.93
N LEU A 172 -11.66 -5.90 6.06
CA LEU A 172 -12.56 -5.83 4.92
C LEU A 172 -12.34 -6.98 3.93
N SER A 173 -11.09 -7.28 3.60
CA SER A 173 -10.71 -8.41 2.76
C SER A 173 -11.25 -9.74 3.31
N PHE A 174 -11.07 -9.97 4.61
CA PHE A 174 -11.59 -11.13 5.31
C PHE A 174 -13.13 -11.18 5.30
N LEU A 175 -13.80 -10.06 5.60
CA LEU A 175 -15.27 -9.94 5.63
C LEU A 175 -15.92 -10.33 4.30
N ILE A 176 -15.34 -9.91 3.18
CA ILE A 176 -15.83 -10.25 1.83
C ILE A 176 -15.88 -11.78 1.67
N ARG A 177 -14.79 -12.45 2.02
CA ARG A 177 -14.67 -13.92 1.96
C ARG A 177 -15.60 -14.60 2.95
N LEU A 178 -15.59 -14.17 4.21
CA LEU A 178 -16.38 -14.74 5.29
C LEU A 178 -17.89 -14.77 4.96
N ARG A 179 -18.39 -13.70 4.35
CA ARG A 179 -19.82 -13.56 4.02
C ARG A 179 -20.17 -13.93 2.57
N GLY A 180 -19.20 -14.36 1.76
CA GLY A 180 -19.41 -14.72 0.36
C GLY A 180 -19.96 -13.56 -0.49
N LEU A 181 -19.47 -12.33 -0.23
CA LEU A 181 -19.87 -11.13 -0.95
C LEU A 181 -19.23 -11.11 -2.34
N GLN A 182 -19.84 -10.39 -3.29
CA GLN A 182 -19.33 -10.33 -4.66
C GLN A 182 -18.23 -9.27 -4.84
N GLY A 183 -17.98 -8.46 -3.83
CA GLY A 183 -16.89 -7.49 -3.85
C GLY A 183 -16.90 -6.58 -2.64
N GLY A 184 -16.06 -5.56 -2.70
CA GLY A 184 -15.98 -4.54 -1.65
C GLY A 184 -15.28 -3.26 -2.08
N LEU A 185 -15.34 -2.27 -1.21
CA LEU A 185 -14.70 -0.97 -1.40
C LEU A 185 -14.15 -0.49 -0.06
N ASN A 186 -12.88 -0.12 -0.01
CA ASN A 186 -12.31 0.60 1.13
C ASN A 186 -11.98 2.05 0.75
N ILE A 187 -12.53 3.01 1.49
CA ILE A 187 -12.26 4.43 1.32
C ILE A 187 -11.07 4.81 2.20
N SER A 188 -9.90 4.83 1.60
CA SER A 188 -8.62 5.14 2.27
C SER A 188 -7.57 5.60 1.28
N ALA A 189 -6.69 6.48 1.71
CA ALA A 189 -5.43 6.77 1.02
C ALA A 189 -4.22 6.18 1.75
N SER A 190 -4.42 5.20 2.66
CA SER A 190 -3.35 4.57 3.44
C SER A 190 -2.49 5.65 4.14
N HIS A 191 -1.19 5.65 3.95
CA HIS A 191 -0.21 6.56 4.55
C HIS A 191 -0.02 7.92 3.83
N ASN A 192 -0.83 8.24 2.82
CA ASN A 192 -0.74 9.53 2.11
C ASN A 192 -1.04 10.72 3.04
N PRO A 193 -0.68 11.96 2.67
CA PRO A 193 -1.03 13.16 3.42
C PRO A 193 -2.52 13.27 3.78
N PRO A 194 -2.89 14.05 4.81
CA PRO A 194 -4.28 14.16 5.30
C PRO A 194 -5.30 14.56 4.24
N ASP A 195 -4.91 15.48 3.34
CA ASP A 195 -5.78 15.99 2.27
C ASP A 195 -5.90 15.05 1.05
N ASP A 196 -5.35 13.84 1.12
CA ASP A 196 -5.56 12.81 0.12
C ASP A 196 -6.64 11.83 0.56
N ASN A 197 -7.34 11.24 -0.42
CA ASN A 197 -8.24 10.11 -0.19
C ASN A 197 -8.20 9.16 -1.40
N GLY A 198 -8.90 8.02 -1.28
CA GLY A 198 -8.96 7.04 -2.35
C GLY A 198 -10.04 6.00 -2.13
N GLY A 199 -10.28 5.20 -3.16
CA GLY A 199 -11.11 4.01 -3.08
C GLY A 199 -10.34 2.82 -3.61
N LYS A 200 -10.16 1.78 -2.78
CA LYS A 200 -9.62 0.47 -3.15
C LYS A 200 -10.79 -0.47 -3.42
N PHE A 201 -10.89 -1.04 -4.61
CA PHE A 201 -11.96 -1.97 -4.99
C PHE A 201 -11.48 -3.42 -4.88
N TYR A 202 -12.34 -4.28 -4.38
CA TYR A 202 -12.08 -5.70 -4.11
C TYR A 202 -13.07 -6.57 -4.87
N ASP A 203 -12.62 -7.73 -5.31
CA ASP A 203 -13.44 -8.79 -5.88
C ASP A 203 -14.05 -9.71 -4.80
N GLU A 204 -14.75 -10.76 -5.22
CA GLU A 204 -15.40 -11.76 -4.34
C GLU A 204 -14.40 -12.57 -3.51
N ARG A 205 -13.13 -12.53 -3.87
CA ARG A 205 -12.05 -13.21 -3.14
C ARG A 205 -11.49 -12.36 -2.00
N GLY A 206 -11.95 -11.11 -1.87
CA GLY A 206 -11.38 -10.14 -0.93
C GLY A 206 -10.02 -9.60 -1.37
N ALA A 207 -9.72 -9.66 -2.66
CA ALA A 207 -8.48 -9.20 -3.28
C ALA A 207 -8.75 -8.03 -4.24
N GLN A 208 -7.74 -7.18 -4.47
CA GLN A 208 -7.80 -6.25 -5.58
C GLN A 208 -7.63 -7.03 -6.90
N PRO A 209 -8.45 -6.75 -7.94
CA PRO A 209 -8.35 -7.46 -9.21
C PRO A 209 -6.98 -7.32 -9.88
N VAL A 210 -6.58 -8.35 -10.60
CA VAL A 210 -5.38 -8.36 -11.47
C VAL A 210 -5.80 -8.30 -12.94
N PRO A 211 -4.87 -8.02 -13.88
CA PRO A 211 -5.16 -8.13 -15.30
C PRO A 211 -5.64 -9.55 -15.71
N PRO A 212 -6.68 -9.68 -16.55
CA PRO A 212 -7.38 -8.63 -17.29
C PRO A 212 -8.57 -7.99 -16.54
N GLU A 213 -8.97 -8.49 -15.37
CA GLU A 213 -10.19 -8.06 -14.65
C GLU A 213 -10.10 -6.59 -14.20
N ASP A 214 -8.92 -6.11 -13.76
CA ASP A 214 -8.70 -4.71 -13.39
C ASP A 214 -8.83 -3.76 -14.59
N GLN A 215 -8.42 -4.20 -15.79
CA GLN A 215 -8.62 -3.44 -17.03
C GLN A 215 -10.10 -3.32 -17.38
N LEU A 216 -10.85 -4.42 -17.29
CA LEU A 216 -12.28 -4.41 -17.54
C LEU A 216 -13.00 -3.45 -16.59
N MET A 217 -12.65 -3.45 -15.31
CA MET A 217 -13.21 -2.52 -14.32
C MET A 217 -12.86 -1.08 -14.67
N ALA A 218 -11.62 -0.78 -15.04
CA ALA A 218 -11.19 0.55 -15.45
C ALA A 218 -11.96 1.04 -16.69
N ASP A 219 -12.11 0.19 -17.70
CA ASP A 219 -12.84 0.51 -18.92
C ASP A 219 -14.33 0.81 -18.66
N LEU A 220 -14.95 0.11 -17.70
CA LEU A 220 -16.33 0.36 -17.30
C LEU A 220 -16.45 1.67 -16.53
N VAL A 221 -15.51 1.98 -15.65
CA VAL A 221 -15.46 3.26 -14.93
C VAL A 221 -15.29 4.44 -15.90
N ASP A 222 -14.47 4.30 -16.93
CA ASP A 222 -14.24 5.35 -17.92
C ASP A 222 -15.45 5.59 -18.85
N LYS A 223 -16.37 4.61 -18.95
CA LYS A 223 -17.63 4.72 -19.72
C LYS A 223 -18.78 5.30 -18.91
N VAL A 224 -18.61 5.59 -17.63
CA VAL A 224 -19.68 6.15 -16.81
C VAL A 224 -20.03 7.57 -17.24
N HIS A 225 -21.27 7.76 -17.65
CA HIS A 225 -21.83 9.09 -17.98
C HIS A 225 -22.90 9.54 -16.97
N VAL A 226 -23.56 8.58 -16.30
CA VAL A 226 -24.64 8.84 -15.34
C VAL A 226 -24.34 8.07 -14.05
N ILE A 227 -24.33 8.77 -12.94
CA ILE A 227 -24.18 8.18 -11.61
C ILE A 227 -25.58 8.06 -11.00
N ARG A 228 -26.03 6.84 -10.77
CA ARG A 228 -27.30 6.59 -10.06
C ARG A 228 -27.07 6.68 -8.56
N SER A 229 -27.97 7.31 -7.84
CA SER A 229 -27.91 7.40 -6.39
C SER A 229 -29.31 7.25 -5.79
N MET A 230 -29.40 6.53 -4.67
CA MET A 230 -30.64 6.35 -3.90
C MET A 230 -30.52 7.11 -2.58
N ASN A 231 -31.63 7.69 -2.12
CA ASN A 231 -31.66 8.32 -0.80
C ASN A 231 -31.27 7.29 0.28
N TRP A 232 -30.49 7.72 1.27
CA TRP A 232 -29.99 6.84 2.34
C TRP A 232 -31.10 6.12 3.11
N GLN A 233 -32.14 6.87 3.53
CA GLN A 233 -33.24 6.29 4.31
C GLN A 233 -34.06 5.28 3.49
N ASP A 234 -34.25 5.55 2.20
CA ASP A 234 -34.98 4.65 1.31
C ASP A 234 -34.15 3.37 1.04
N ALA A 235 -32.85 3.50 0.89
CA ALA A 235 -31.93 2.38 0.73
C ALA A 235 -31.87 1.49 2.00
N VAL A 236 -31.91 2.08 3.20
CA VAL A 236 -32.00 1.33 4.46
C VAL A 236 -33.35 0.64 4.59
N LYS A 237 -34.48 1.34 4.31
CA LYS A 237 -35.84 0.73 4.37
C LYS A 237 -36.00 -0.44 3.41
N SER A 238 -35.37 -0.40 2.24
CA SER A 238 -35.40 -1.47 1.24
C SER A 238 -34.35 -2.56 1.47
N ASN A 239 -33.62 -2.53 2.58
CA ASN A 239 -32.52 -3.45 2.91
C ASN A 239 -31.39 -3.50 1.86
N LEU A 240 -31.23 -2.45 1.07
CA LEU A 240 -30.09 -2.28 0.15
C LEU A 240 -28.88 -1.66 0.85
N ILE A 241 -29.07 -1.03 2.00
CA ILE A 241 -28.00 -0.72 2.95
C ILE A 241 -28.27 -1.52 4.22
N SER A 242 -27.29 -2.31 4.64
CA SER A 242 -27.34 -3.18 5.82
C SER A 242 -26.16 -2.89 6.73
N PHE A 243 -26.36 -3.07 8.04
CA PHE A 243 -25.33 -2.74 9.01
C PHE A 243 -24.58 -3.97 9.48
N LEU A 244 -23.24 -3.81 9.58
CA LEU A 244 -22.36 -4.81 10.17
C LEU A 244 -22.48 -4.77 11.69
N ASP A 245 -22.50 -5.93 12.29
CA ASP A 245 -22.31 -6.14 13.72
C ASP A 245 -20.84 -6.48 14.03
N ASN A 246 -20.54 -6.74 15.30
CA ASN A 246 -19.18 -7.07 15.74
C ASN A 246 -18.80 -8.55 15.50
N SER A 247 -19.66 -9.39 14.92
CA SER A 247 -19.36 -10.82 14.75
C SER A 247 -18.17 -11.05 13.81
N ALA A 248 -18.19 -10.39 12.64
CA ALA A 248 -17.13 -10.54 11.66
C ALA A 248 -15.77 -10.04 12.18
N HIS A 249 -15.76 -8.98 12.98
CA HIS A 249 -14.55 -8.50 13.64
C HIS A 249 -13.99 -9.53 14.63
N LYS A 250 -14.85 -10.10 15.48
CA LYS A 250 -14.43 -11.15 16.41
C LYS A 250 -13.89 -12.38 15.68
N GLU A 251 -14.50 -12.73 14.56
CA GLU A 251 -14.01 -13.83 13.73
C GLU A 251 -12.66 -13.51 13.09
N TYR A 252 -12.43 -12.25 12.66
CA TYR A 252 -11.14 -11.80 12.16
C TYR A 252 -10.05 -11.85 13.24
N ILE A 253 -10.30 -11.33 14.44
CA ILE A 253 -9.36 -11.44 15.57
C ILE A 253 -9.11 -12.92 15.92
N GLY A 254 -10.19 -13.71 16.04
CA GLY A 254 -10.07 -15.15 16.35
C GLY A 254 -9.38 -15.98 15.25
N LEU A 255 -9.40 -15.54 13.99
CA LEU A 255 -8.59 -16.12 12.92
C LEU A 255 -7.10 -15.89 13.20
N LEU A 256 -6.73 -14.64 13.49
CA LEU A 256 -5.33 -14.26 13.71
C LEU A 256 -4.77 -14.84 15.02
N GLU A 257 -5.58 -15.02 16.06
CA GLU A 257 -5.17 -15.73 17.27
C GLU A 257 -4.71 -17.18 16.99
N LYS A 258 -5.30 -17.85 15.99
CA LYS A 258 -4.91 -19.20 15.58
C LYS A 258 -3.57 -19.25 14.85
N GLU A 259 -3.10 -18.14 14.31
CA GLU A 259 -1.78 -18.02 13.70
C GLU A 259 -0.65 -17.88 14.74
N SER A 260 -0.97 -17.79 16.02
CA SER A 260 -0.01 -17.69 17.11
C SER A 260 0.95 -18.89 17.17
N LEU A 261 2.23 -18.59 17.32
CA LEU A 261 3.32 -19.57 17.35
C LEU A 261 4.04 -19.65 18.71
N ALA A 262 3.64 -18.82 19.67
CA ALA A 262 4.23 -18.79 21.00
C ALA A 262 3.18 -18.96 22.10
N VAL A 263 3.60 -19.53 23.21
CA VAL A 263 2.79 -19.52 24.44
C VAL A 263 2.65 -18.06 24.91
N PRO A 264 1.45 -17.62 25.32
CA PRO A 264 1.23 -16.26 25.79
C PRO A 264 2.27 -15.80 26.82
N PRO A 265 2.64 -14.52 26.85
CA PRO A 265 3.59 -13.99 27.81
C PRO A 265 3.02 -14.05 29.24
N LYS A 266 3.91 -14.16 30.23
CA LYS A 266 3.57 -13.84 31.61
C LYS A 266 3.51 -12.35 31.80
N GLN A 267 2.93 -11.90 32.92
CA GLN A 267 2.93 -10.49 33.28
C GLN A 267 4.38 -9.95 33.27
N ASP A 268 4.58 -8.77 32.69
CA ASP A 268 5.86 -8.05 32.59
C ASP A 268 6.98 -8.82 31.84
N GLU A 269 6.64 -9.89 31.13
CA GLU A 269 7.65 -10.68 30.39
C GLU A 269 8.13 -9.99 29.12
N LEU A 270 7.24 -9.27 28.41
CA LEU A 270 7.58 -8.45 27.24
C LEU A 270 6.76 -7.17 27.27
N LEU A 271 7.43 -6.03 27.21
CA LEU A 271 6.79 -4.71 27.18
C LEU A 271 6.82 -4.14 25.77
N VAL A 272 5.64 -3.96 25.17
CA VAL A 272 5.45 -3.45 23.81
C VAL A 272 4.90 -2.03 23.86
N VAL A 273 5.52 -1.09 23.18
CA VAL A 273 4.92 0.23 22.89
C VAL A 273 4.25 0.18 21.53
N PHE A 274 3.02 0.69 21.45
CA PHE A 274 2.24 0.65 20.22
C PHE A 274 1.68 2.04 19.84
N THR A 275 1.69 2.33 18.53
CA THR A 275 0.98 3.48 17.95
C THR A 275 0.25 3.10 16.66
N PRO A 276 -1.04 3.45 16.52
CA PRO A 276 -1.78 3.35 15.28
C PRO A 276 -1.55 4.56 14.35
N LEU A 277 -0.67 5.50 14.69
CA LEU A 277 -0.47 6.77 13.99
C LEU A 277 -1.80 7.50 13.68
N HIS A 278 -2.69 7.55 14.67
CA HIS A 278 -4.07 8.07 14.58
C HIS A 278 -5.02 7.26 13.66
N GLY A 279 -4.56 6.12 13.15
CA GLY A 279 -5.34 5.22 12.28
C GLY A 279 -6.16 4.18 13.05
N VAL A 280 -6.52 3.11 12.35
CA VAL A 280 -7.44 2.06 12.85
C VAL A 280 -6.73 0.89 13.55
N GLY A 281 -5.39 0.86 13.57
CA GLY A 281 -4.60 -0.26 14.08
C GLY A 281 -4.80 -0.57 15.56
N ALA A 282 -5.28 0.40 16.36
CA ALA A 282 -5.67 0.14 17.75
C ALA A 282 -6.80 -0.87 17.86
N MET A 283 -7.71 -0.88 16.88
CA MET A 283 -8.89 -1.74 16.83
C MET A 283 -8.62 -3.12 16.25
N THR A 284 -7.38 -3.40 15.85
CA THR A 284 -6.96 -4.69 15.27
C THR A 284 -5.64 -5.17 15.85
N ALA A 285 -4.51 -4.55 15.53
CA ALA A 285 -3.18 -5.00 15.97
C ALA A 285 -3.03 -4.92 17.50
N MET A 286 -3.43 -3.82 18.13
CA MET A 286 -3.35 -3.72 19.59
C MET A 286 -4.33 -4.67 20.26
N GLU A 287 -5.60 -4.73 19.79
CA GLU A 287 -6.61 -5.64 20.32
C GLU A 287 -6.14 -7.11 20.26
N LEU A 288 -5.55 -7.53 19.13
CA LEU A 288 -5.00 -8.87 18.97
C LEU A 288 -3.85 -9.15 19.94
N LEU A 289 -2.92 -8.21 20.11
CA LEU A 289 -1.81 -8.35 21.07
C LEU A 289 -2.32 -8.50 22.51
N GLU A 290 -3.28 -7.66 22.93
CA GLU A 290 -3.90 -7.72 24.23
C GLU A 290 -4.69 -9.03 24.45
N ALA A 291 -5.45 -9.48 23.44
CA ALA A 291 -6.14 -10.76 23.47
C ALA A 291 -5.17 -11.96 23.65
N ARG A 292 -3.95 -11.84 23.10
CA ARG A 292 -2.87 -12.81 23.29
C ARG A 292 -2.06 -12.62 24.58
N GLY A 293 -2.47 -11.68 25.44
CA GLY A 293 -1.88 -11.45 26.76
C GLY A 293 -0.60 -10.60 26.75
N PHE A 294 -0.25 -9.96 25.65
CA PHE A 294 0.87 -9.03 25.63
C PHE A 294 0.52 -7.73 26.40
N GLN A 295 1.48 -7.23 27.17
CA GLN A 295 1.37 -5.94 27.80
C GLN A 295 1.72 -4.85 26.80
N VAL A 296 0.70 -4.12 26.35
CA VAL A 296 0.84 -3.06 25.35
C VAL A 296 0.68 -1.70 26.00
N THR A 297 1.69 -0.83 25.85
CA THR A 297 1.64 0.57 26.27
C THR A 297 1.37 1.44 25.07
N PRO A 298 0.18 2.04 24.94
CA PRO A 298 -0.16 2.90 23.82
C PRO A 298 0.58 4.25 23.89
N VAL A 299 0.84 4.88 22.74
CA VAL A 299 1.24 6.29 22.65
C VAL A 299 -0.01 7.16 22.79
N PRO A 300 -0.24 7.80 23.96
CA PRO A 300 -1.56 8.35 24.29
C PRO A 300 -2.07 9.39 23.27
N GLU A 301 -1.18 10.24 22.76
CA GLU A 301 -1.52 11.34 21.87
C GLU A 301 -1.94 10.84 20.48
N GLN A 302 -1.53 9.62 20.08
CA GLN A 302 -1.75 9.08 18.74
C GLN A 302 -2.85 8.01 18.69
N MET A 303 -3.48 7.67 19.82
CA MET A 303 -4.48 6.59 19.91
C MET A 303 -5.84 6.96 19.32
N GLN A 304 -6.25 8.22 19.47
CA GLN A 304 -7.55 8.64 18.97
C GLN A 304 -7.52 8.75 17.44
N PRO A 305 -8.53 8.19 16.76
CA PRO A 305 -8.69 8.38 15.32
C PRO A 305 -8.72 9.87 14.94
N ASP A 306 -7.76 10.30 14.12
CA ASP A 306 -7.64 11.68 13.67
C ASP A 306 -7.19 11.72 12.20
N GLY A 307 -8.11 12.14 11.34
CA GLY A 307 -7.84 12.26 9.90
C GLY A 307 -6.86 13.37 9.50
N GLN A 308 -6.46 14.22 10.47
CA GLN A 308 -5.42 15.23 10.26
C GLN A 308 -4.03 14.73 10.66
N PHE A 309 -3.95 13.60 11.36
CA PHE A 309 -2.70 13.01 11.87
C PHE A 309 -1.86 14.02 12.68
N THR A 310 -2.54 14.77 13.56
CA THR A 310 -2.01 15.97 14.23
C THR A 310 -0.69 15.73 14.96
N HIS A 311 -0.51 14.55 15.56
CA HIS A 311 0.68 14.22 16.36
C HIS A 311 1.66 13.30 15.62
N VAL A 312 1.63 13.29 14.29
CA VAL A 312 2.56 12.49 13.48
C VAL A 312 3.55 13.40 12.74
N THR A 313 4.84 13.16 12.95
CA THR A 313 5.90 13.88 12.26
C THR A 313 6.01 13.38 10.81
N LYS A 314 6.04 14.28 9.83
CA LYS A 314 6.08 14.06 8.36
C LYS A 314 4.83 13.44 7.77
N SER A 315 4.53 12.16 8.01
CA SER A 315 3.39 11.46 7.42
C SER A 315 3.01 10.25 8.25
N PRO A 316 1.74 9.80 8.23
CA PRO A 316 1.30 8.60 8.97
C PRO A 316 1.79 7.31 8.29
N ASN A 317 3.08 7.24 8.04
CA ASN A 317 3.72 6.14 7.32
C ASN A 317 4.75 5.43 8.20
N PRO A 318 4.52 4.20 8.65
CA PRO A 318 5.45 3.46 9.49
C PRO A 318 6.75 3.05 8.77
N GLU A 319 6.89 3.30 7.46
CA GLU A 319 8.15 3.19 6.74
C GLU A 319 9.10 4.38 7.02
N VAL A 320 8.59 5.47 7.61
CA VAL A 320 9.33 6.69 7.90
C VAL A 320 9.70 6.71 9.38
N PRO A 321 11.00 6.63 9.73
CA PRO A 321 11.41 6.56 11.14
C PRO A 321 10.85 7.70 12.00
N GLU A 322 10.81 8.92 11.46
CA GLU A 322 10.32 10.12 12.17
C GLU A 322 8.82 10.05 12.52
N SER A 323 8.04 9.21 11.84
CA SER A 323 6.63 9.00 12.19
C SER A 323 6.46 8.26 13.51
N MET A 324 7.50 7.55 13.96
CA MET A 324 7.53 6.76 15.19
C MET A 324 8.30 7.46 16.35
N ASP A 325 8.64 8.74 16.22
CA ASP A 325 9.45 9.50 17.18
C ASP A 325 8.85 9.49 18.60
N ARG A 326 7.53 9.66 18.74
CA ARG A 326 6.83 9.62 20.02
C ARG A 326 6.83 8.23 20.64
N ALA A 327 6.68 7.20 19.83
CA ALA A 327 6.73 5.82 20.28
C ALA A 327 8.14 5.43 20.73
N GLU A 328 9.20 5.86 20.01
CA GLU A 328 10.59 5.68 20.42
C GLU A 328 10.89 6.39 21.74
N ALA A 329 10.45 7.65 21.90
CA ALA A 329 10.66 8.41 23.11
C ALA A 329 9.97 7.75 24.32
N LEU A 330 8.72 7.29 24.17
CA LEU A 330 8.01 6.57 25.22
C LEU A 330 8.70 5.26 25.56
N ALA A 331 9.05 4.47 24.55
CA ALA A 331 9.72 3.18 24.73
C ALA A 331 11.07 3.32 25.44
N SER A 332 11.86 4.31 25.09
CA SER A 332 13.13 4.62 25.74
C SER A 332 12.94 5.02 27.22
N LYS A 333 11.86 5.77 27.51
CA LYS A 333 11.54 6.22 28.88
C LYS A 333 11.14 5.06 29.80
N ILE A 334 10.38 4.09 29.29
CA ILE A 334 9.86 2.97 30.11
C ILE A 334 10.71 1.70 29.99
N GLY A 335 11.76 1.70 29.17
CA GLY A 335 12.61 0.51 28.94
C GLY A 335 11.86 -0.61 28.22
N ALA A 336 11.10 -0.28 27.18
CA ALA A 336 10.35 -1.27 26.41
C ALA A 336 11.27 -2.22 25.62
N ASP A 337 10.74 -3.41 25.30
CA ASP A 337 11.43 -4.43 24.52
C ASP A 337 11.19 -4.28 23.00
N LEU A 338 10.08 -3.63 22.61
CA LEU A 338 9.61 -3.54 21.24
C LEU A 338 8.74 -2.31 21.02
N VAL A 339 8.88 -1.64 19.91
CA VAL A 339 7.95 -0.63 19.40
C VAL A 339 7.30 -1.16 18.14
N LEU A 340 5.97 -1.04 18.04
CA LEU A 340 5.18 -1.38 16.87
C LEU A 340 4.31 -0.19 16.45
N ALA A 341 4.16 0.00 15.15
CA ALA A 341 3.29 1.01 14.56
C ALA A 341 2.53 0.45 13.36
N THR A 342 1.31 0.96 13.12
CA THR A 342 0.57 0.67 11.89
C THR A 342 0.30 1.95 11.10
N ASP A 343 0.11 1.84 9.79
CA ASP A 343 -0.43 2.93 8.98
C ASP A 343 -1.94 3.11 9.23
N PRO A 344 -2.55 4.20 8.71
CA PRO A 344 -3.93 4.54 9.04
C PRO A 344 -4.99 3.49 8.74
N ASP A 345 -4.84 2.65 7.72
CA ASP A 345 -5.77 1.57 7.39
C ASP A 345 -5.27 0.16 7.80
N ALA A 346 -4.20 0.14 8.64
CA ALA A 346 -3.65 -1.02 9.32
C ALA A 346 -3.28 -2.20 8.40
N ASP A 347 -2.75 -1.87 7.22
CA ASP A 347 -2.24 -2.89 6.30
C ASP A 347 -0.69 -3.01 6.34
N ARG A 348 0.03 -2.10 7.03
CA ARG A 348 1.50 -2.08 7.15
C ARG A 348 1.96 -2.02 8.59
N LEU A 349 3.09 -2.68 8.87
CA LEU A 349 3.70 -2.74 10.19
C LEU A 349 5.06 -2.02 10.19
N GLY A 350 5.23 -1.03 11.06
CA GLY A 350 6.53 -0.49 11.47
C GLY A 350 7.02 -1.11 12.77
N ALA A 351 8.33 -1.25 12.92
CA ALA A 351 8.92 -1.75 14.15
C ALA A 351 10.22 -1.02 14.49
N MET A 352 10.47 -0.85 15.80
CA MET A 352 11.79 -0.48 16.33
C MET A 352 12.16 -1.45 17.46
N ILE A 353 13.42 -1.84 17.51
CA ILE A 353 13.98 -2.79 18.50
C ILE A 353 15.23 -2.20 19.15
N PRO A 354 15.44 -2.41 20.46
CA PRO A 354 16.64 -1.90 21.12
C PRO A 354 17.88 -2.70 20.70
N ASP A 355 18.98 -2.00 20.39
CA ASP A 355 20.29 -2.61 20.22
C ASP A 355 20.94 -2.95 21.58
N TYR A 356 22.16 -3.48 21.57
CA TYR A 356 22.86 -3.85 22.81
C TYR A 356 23.16 -2.67 23.76
N SER A 357 23.07 -1.43 23.28
CA SER A 357 23.18 -0.21 24.12
C SER A 357 21.84 0.25 24.68
N GLY A 358 20.74 -0.41 24.30
CA GLY A 358 19.37 0.01 24.65
C GLY A 358 18.82 1.09 23.73
N LYS A 359 19.54 1.53 22.71
CA LYS A 359 19.05 2.50 21.73
C LYS A 359 18.13 1.82 20.74
N PHE A 360 16.92 2.35 20.53
CA PHE A 360 15.98 1.85 19.55
C PHE A 360 16.51 2.06 18.13
N ARG A 361 16.43 1.01 17.32
CA ARG A 361 16.78 0.98 15.92
C ARG A 361 15.54 0.71 15.08
N PHE A 362 15.36 1.55 14.08
CA PHE A 362 14.33 1.34 13.09
C PHE A 362 14.60 0.06 12.29
N VAL A 363 13.59 -0.79 12.14
CA VAL A 363 13.65 -2.04 11.37
C VAL A 363 12.98 -1.79 10.03
N THR A 364 13.75 -1.88 8.94
CA THR A 364 13.20 -1.66 7.59
C THR A 364 12.22 -2.77 7.19
N GLY A 365 11.33 -2.49 6.24
CA GLY A 365 10.38 -3.49 5.75
C GLY A 365 11.05 -4.78 5.24
N ASN A 366 12.20 -4.66 4.59
CA ASN A 366 12.99 -5.82 4.18
C ASN A 366 13.55 -6.63 5.35
N GLN A 367 13.93 -5.96 6.43
CA GLN A 367 14.38 -6.63 7.66
C GLN A 367 13.20 -7.29 8.38
N ILE A 368 12.06 -6.59 8.53
CA ILE A 368 10.82 -7.17 9.08
C ILE A 368 10.44 -8.42 8.28
N ALA A 369 10.36 -8.31 6.95
CA ALA A 369 10.03 -9.42 6.06
C ALA A 369 10.95 -10.64 6.27
N SER A 370 12.26 -10.41 6.37
CA SER A 370 13.25 -11.47 6.61
C SER A 370 13.11 -12.10 7.99
N MET A 371 12.93 -11.26 9.03
CA MET A 371 12.77 -11.73 10.41
C MET A 371 11.50 -12.55 10.58
N LEU A 372 10.35 -12.06 10.08
CA LEU A 372 9.08 -12.77 10.17
C LEU A 372 9.08 -14.08 9.38
N THR A 373 9.67 -14.08 8.17
CA THR A 373 9.78 -15.30 7.35
C THR A 373 10.63 -16.37 8.06
N ALA A 374 11.81 -16.00 8.53
CA ALA A 374 12.69 -16.93 9.22
C ALA A 374 12.07 -17.45 10.51
N PHE A 375 11.52 -16.54 11.33
CA PHE A 375 10.89 -16.92 12.62
C PHE A 375 9.70 -17.86 12.42
N LYS A 376 8.80 -17.56 11.46
CA LYS A 376 7.63 -18.41 11.23
C LYS A 376 8.04 -19.80 10.78
N LEU A 377 9.00 -19.92 9.86
CA LEU A 377 9.54 -21.21 9.41
C LEU A 377 10.19 -21.98 10.55
N GLU A 378 11.04 -21.33 11.34
CA GLU A 378 11.73 -21.97 12.49
C GLU A 378 10.76 -22.40 13.58
N ALA A 379 9.74 -21.58 13.90
CA ALA A 379 8.75 -21.89 14.91
C ALA A 379 7.85 -23.07 14.48
N MET A 380 7.33 -23.06 13.26
CA MET A 380 6.52 -24.15 12.72
C MET A 380 7.31 -25.46 12.62
N ALA A 381 8.58 -25.40 12.22
CA ALA A 381 9.45 -26.58 12.19
C ALA A 381 9.69 -27.16 13.61
N ARG A 382 9.92 -26.31 14.61
CA ARG A 382 10.05 -26.74 16.02
C ARG A 382 8.78 -27.38 16.58
N GLN A 383 7.61 -26.90 16.15
CA GLN A 383 6.30 -27.42 16.56
C GLN A 383 5.85 -28.64 15.76
N GLY A 384 6.56 -28.99 14.67
CA GLY A 384 6.15 -30.07 13.77
C GLY A 384 4.90 -29.75 12.95
N THR A 385 4.57 -28.46 12.78
CA THR A 385 3.40 -27.94 12.04
C THR A 385 3.74 -27.42 10.64
N LEU A 386 5.03 -27.45 10.25
CA LEU A 386 5.44 -27.06 8.91
C LEU A 386 4.85 -28.03 7.88
N PRO A 387 4.11 -27.55 6.88
CA PRO A 387 3.54 -28.42 5.84
C PRO A 387 4.63 -29.12 5.02
N SER A 388 4.24 -30.18 4.30
CA SER A 388 5.18 -30.96 3.50
C SER A 388 5.75 -30.22 2.30
N SER A 389 5.04 -29.22 1.80
CA SER A 389 5.40 -28.42 0.63
C SER A 389 5.32 -26.91 0.92
N PRO A 390 6.04 -26.40 1.93
CA PRO A 390 5.86 -25.04 2.41
C PRO A 390 6.20 -24.01 1.34
N ILE A 391 5.38 -22.95 1.23
CA ILE A 391 5.46 -21.93 0.20
C ILE A 391 5.56 -20.54 0.86
N VAL A 392 6.62 -19.81 0.52
CA VAL A 392 6.81 -18.39 0.86
C VAL A 392 6.61 -17.55 -0.41
N VAL A 393 6.03 -16.36 -0.26
CA VAL A 393 5.75 -15.47 -1.38
C VAL A 393 6.34 -14.08 -1.11
N LYS A 394 6.97 -13.46 -2.11
CA LYS A 394 7.45 -12.07 -2.04
C LYS A 394 7.36 -11.39 -3.40
N THR A 395 7.45 -10.05 -3.39
CA THR A 395 7.56 -9.29 -4.64
C THR A 395 9.00 -9.24 -5.13
N GLU A 396 9.17 -8.89 -6.42
CA GLU A 396 10.48 -8.76 -7.09
C GLU A 396 11.44 -7.82 -6.36
N VAL A 397 10.93 -6.73 -5.79
CA VAL A 397 11.73 -5.70 -5.12
C VAL A 397 11.98 -5.97 -3.63
N THR A 398 11.35 -7.00 -3.07
CA THR A 398 11.61 -7.46 -1.71
C THR A 398 12.95 -8.20 -1.65
N THR A 399 13.69 -8.03 -0.58
CA THR A 399 15.07 -8.50 -0.42
C THR A 399 15.28 -9.97 -0.80
N ARG A 400 16.40 -10.27 -1.47
CA ARG A 400 16.87 -11.64 -1.75
C ARG A 400 17.37 -12.39 -0.51
N MET A 401 17.45 -11.72 0.65
CA MET A 401 17.68 -12.41 1.92
C MET A 401 16.64 -13.51 2.18
N ILE A 402 15.35 -13.23 1.83
CA ILE A 402 14.28 -14.23 1.92
C ILE A 402 14.56 -15.43 1.01
N SER A 403 15.10 -15.20 -0.19
CA SER A 403 15.46 -16.30 -1.09
C SER A 403 16.50 -17.24 -0.45
N ARG A 404 17.53 -16.67 0.19
CA ARG A 404 18.56 -17.48 0.92
C ARG A 404 17.98 -18.18 2.16
N ILE A 405 17.02 -17.55 2.86
CA ILE A 405 16.31 -18.18 3.97
C ILE A 405 15.54 -19.40 3.46
N CYS A 406 14.75 -19.25 2.40
CA CYS A 406 13.97 -20.33 1.80
C CYS A 406 14.85 -21.46 1.27
N GLU A 407 15.95 -21.13 0.57
CA GLU A 407 16.93 -22.11 0.08
C GLU A 407 17.53 -22.92 1.24
N SER A 408 17.98 -22.24 2.30
CA SER A 408 18.53 -22.88 3.50
C SER A 408 17.53 -23.79 4.21
N ALA A 409 16.25 -23.38 4.24
CA ALA A 409 15.16 -24.13 4.85
C ALA A 409 14.53 -25.19 3.92
N ARG A 410 14.93 -25.25 2.65
CA ARG A 410 14.34 -26.10 1.60
C ARG A 410 12.85 -25.83 1.39
N VAL A 411 12.49 -24.57 1.38
CA VAL A 411 11.12 -24.07 1.23
C VAL A 411 10.93 -23.50 -0.18
N GLN A 412 9.78 -23.77 -0.81
CA GLN A 412 9.45 -23.22 -2.11
C GLN A 412 9.23 -21.70 -2.00
N LEU A 413 9.68 -20.95 -3.02
CA LEU A 413 9.59 -19.51 -3.07
C LEU A 413 8.95 -19.04 -4.38
N VAL A 414 7.89 -18.24 -4.28
CA VAL A 414 7.45 -17.35 -5.35
C VAL A 414 8.08 -15.98 -5.08
N GLY A 415 9.10 -15.60 -5.85
CA GLY A 415 9.97 -14.47 -5.48
C GLY A 415 10.09 -13.35 -6.49
N ASP A 416 9.36 -13.42 -7.60
CA ASP A 416 9.51 -12.61 -8.80
C ASP A 416 8.21 -11.87 -9.21
N LEU A 417 7.31 -11.65 -8.26
CA LEU A 417 6.04 -10.99 -8.50
C LEU A 417 6.20 -9.49 -8.75
N LEU A 418 5.37 -8.96 -9.62
CA LEU A 418 5.21 -7.51 -9.76
C LEU A 418 4.86 -6.86 -8.42
N VAL A 419 5.21 -5.59 -8.28
CA VAL A 419 4.92 -4.81 -7.07
C VAL A 419 3.41 -4.57 -6.93
N GLY A 420 2.88 -4.96 -5.79
CA GLY A 420 1.48 -4.83 -5.43
C GLY A 420 0.89 -6.12 -4.86
N PHE A 421 0.23 -6.01 -3.72
CA PHE A 421 -0.24 -7.17 -2.96
C PHE A 421 -1.28 -8.00 -3.72
N LYS A 422 -1.95 -7.43 -4.72
CA LYS A 422 -2.88 -8.13 -5.61
C LYS A 422 -2.24 -9.32 -6.34
N TYR A 423 -0.93 -9.24 -6.67
CA TYR A 423 -0.22 -10.35 -7.29
C TYR A 423 0.08 -11.49 -6.30
N ILE A 424 0.29 -11.14 -5.03
CA ILE A 424 0.37 -12.13 -3.94
C ILE A 424 -1.00 -12.83 -3.77
N ALA A 425 -2.09 -12.05 -3.76
CA ALA A 425 -3.44 -12.61 -3.70
C ALA A 425 -3.75 -13.53 -4.89
N GLU A 426 -3.22 -13.23 -6.08
CA GLU A 426 -3.34 -14.08 -7.26
C GLU A 426 -2.56 -15.39 -7.12
N VAL A 427 -1.39 -15.38 -6.47
CA VAL A 427 -0.70 -16.64 -6.10
C VAL A 427 -1.61 -17.48 -5.22
N LEU A 428 -2.18 -16.89 -4.14
CA LEU A 428 -3.08 -17.61 -3.23
C LEU A 428 -4.31 -18.17 -3.96
N ARG A 429 -4.88 -17.42 -4.92
CA ARG A 429 -5.97 -17.92 -5.79
C ARG A 429 -5.54 -19.17 -6.57
N ASN A 430 -4.37 -19.14 -7.17
CA ASN A 430 -3.87 -20.28 -7.96
C ASN A 430 -3.58 -21.49 -7.06
N LEU A 431 -3.00 -21.28 -5.86
CA LEU A 431 -2.83 -22.35 -4.89
C LEU A 431 -4.18 -22.94 -4.42
N GLU A 432 -5.23 -22.11 -4.29
CA GLU A 432 -6.58 -22.53 -3.91
C GLU A 432 -7.28 -23.34 -5.02
N THR A 433 -7.08 -22.96 -6.29
CA THR A 433 -7.85 -23.51 -7.41
C THR A 433 -7.13 -24.60 -8.20
N THR A 434 -5.81 -24.52 -8.29
CA THR A 434 -5.00 -25.41 -9.14
C THR A 434 -3.90 -26.17 -8.40
N ASN A 435 -3.69 -25.87 -7.10
CA ASN A 435 -2.59 -26.38 -6.29
C ASN A 435 -1.20 -26.12 -6.91
N ALA A 436 -1.05 -25.01 -7.63
CA ALA A 436 0.21 -24.67 -8.27
C ALA A 436 0.29 -23.17 -8.61
N TYR A 437 1.51 -22.63 -8.71
CA TYR A 437 1.81 -21.34 -9.32
C TYR A 437 3.20 -21.39 -9.98
N GLY A 438 3.26 -21.24 -11.30
CA GLY A 438 4.51 -21.45 -12.04
C GLY A 438 5.10 -22.85 -11.78
N ASP A 439 6.33 -22.89 -11.29
CA ASP A 439 7.02 -24.14 -10.91
C ASP A 439 6.74 -24.59 -9.48
N VAL A 440 6.09 -23.74 -8.67
CA VAL A 440 5.73 -24.06 -7.27
C VAL A 440 4.52 -25.01 -7.25
N ARG A 441 4.58 -26.02 -6.42
CA ARG A 441 3.53 -27.04 -6.22
C ARG A 441 3.13 -27.13 -4.79
N GLY A 442 1.82 -27.05 -4.52
CA GLY A 442 1.22 -27.10 -3.20
C GLY A 442 -0.12 -26.40 -3.18
N GLY A 443 -0.96 -26.71 -2.21
CA GLY A 443 -2.26 -26.09 -2.04
C GLY A 443 -2.20 -24.85 -1.14
N LEU A 444 -3.37 -24.24 -0.91
CA LEU A 444 -3.49 -23.04 -0.08
C LEU A 444 -2.98 -23.26 1.36
N ARG A 445 -3.06 -24.49 1.90
CA ARG A 445 -2.57 -24.86 3.24
C ARG A 445 -1.05 -24.97 3.34
N ASP A 446 -0.34 -24.99 2.21
CA ASP A 446 1.12 -24.97 2.17
C ASP A 446 1.69 -23.55 2.24
N PHE A 447 0.84 -22.52 2.14
CA PHE A 447 1.23 -21.12 2.28
C PHE A 447 1.70 -20.82 3.71
N ILE A 448 2.87 -20.20 3.83
CA ILE A 448 3.49 -19.84 5.11
C ILE A 448 3.31 -18.34 5.38
N ILE A 449 3.86 -17.51 4.51
CA ILE A 449 3.90 -16.06 4.67
C ILE A 449 4.10 -15.39 3.31
N ALA A 450 3.54 -14.19 3.15
CA ALA A 450 3.88 -13.31 2.04
C ALA A 450 4.36 -11.95 2.54
N THR A 451 5.28 -11.32 1.80
CA THR A 451 5.88 -10.04 2.22
C THR A 451 6.16 -9.10 1.06
N GLU A 452 6.05 -7.79 1.35
CA GLU A 452 6.52 -6.69 0.51
C GLU A 452 7.54 -5.83 1.26
N GLU A 453 8.48 -5.23 0.54
CA GLU A 453 9.50 -4.33 1.08
C GLU A 453 8.91 -3.10 1.76
N SER A 454 7.69 -2.73 1.38
CA SER A 454 6.94 -1.58 1.89
C SER A 454 6.20 -1.87 3.19
N HIS A 455 6.80 -2.67 4.07
CA HIS A 455 6.27 -3.00 5.40
C HIS A 455 4.97 -3.82 5.41
N GLY A 456 4.60 -4.42 4.26
CA GLY A 456 3.43 -5.29 4.14
C GLY A 456 3.79 -6.76 4.38
N ALA A 457 2.99 -7.44 5.20
CA ALA A 457 3.08 -8.88 5.38
C ALA A 457 1.68 -9.51 5.48
N LEU A 458 1.59 -10.79 5.15
CA LEU A 458 0.38 -11.61 5.29
C LEU A 458 0.79 -12.94 5.90
N VAL A 459 0.27 -13.24 7.09
CA VAL A 459 0.65 -14.44 7.86
C VAL A 459 -0.35 -15.59 7.72
N THR A 460 -1.52 -15.35 7.16
CA THR A 460 -2.58 -16.36 6.96
C THR A 460 -3.07 -16.39 5.51
N CYS A 461 -3.53 -17.54 5.06
CA CYS A 461 -4.10 -17.67 3.71
C CYS A 461 -5.60 -17.30 3.63
N ASP A 462 -6.24 -16.92 4.71
CA ASP A 462 -7.68 -16.60 4.74
C ASP A 462 -7.99 -15.12 4.45
N ILE A 463 -6.96 -14.28 4.42
CA ILE A 463 -6.99 -12.86 4.01
C ILE A 463 -6.30 -12.73 2.65
N ARG A 464 -6.66 -11.72 1.85
CA ARG A 464 -6.09 -11.48 0.51
C ARG A 464 -5.46 -10.10 0.33
N ASP A 465 -5.20 -9.42 1.45
CA ASP A 465 -4.43 -8.17 1.48
C ASP A 465 -3.40 -8.23 2.63
N LYS A 466 -2.50 -7.25 2.69
CA LYS A 466 -1.55 -7.09 3.78
C LYS A 466 -2.27 -6.96 5.12
N ASP A 467 -1.71 -7.52 6.15
CA ASP A 467 -2.30 -7.51 7.49
C ASP A 467 -1.26 -7.13 8.55
N ALA A 468 -1.39 -5.90 9.05
CA ALA A 468 -0.50 -5.42 10.11
C ALA A 468 -0.75 -6.11 11.46
N ALA A 469 -1.98 -6.58 11.73
CA ALA A 469 -2.29 -7.23 13.01
C ALA A 469 -1.59 -8.58 13.15
N GLY A 470 -1.70 -9.45 12.13
CA GLY A 470 -0.98 -10.71 12.12
C GLY A 470 0.54 -10.54 12.10
N ALA A 471 1.05 -9.53 11.36
CA ALA A 471 2.47 -9.20 11.36
C ALA A 471 2.96 -8.69 12.73
N ALA A 472 2.14 -7.87 13.43
CA ALA A 472 2.45 -7.38 14.78
C ALA A 472 2.50 -8.52 15.81
N LEU A 473 1.53 -9.44 15.77
CA LEU A 473 1.54 -10.64 16.62
C LEU A 473 2.82 -11.45 16.40
N LEU A 474 3.16 -11.73 15.15
CA LEU A 474 4.33 -12.53 14.82
C LEU A 474 5.64 -11.85 15.25
N MET A 475 5.72 -10.50 15.14
CA MET A 475 6.89 -9.73 15.59
C MET A 475 7.01 -9.71 17.11
N ALA A 476 5.90 -9.58 17.84
CA ALA A 476 5.89 -9.64 19.30
C ALA A 476 6.27 -11.04 19.82
N GLU A 477 5.78 -12.09 19.16
CA GLU A 477 6.13 -13.49 19.49
C GLU A 477 7.59 -13.82 19.19
N LEU A 478 8.17 -13.25 18.12
CA LEU A 478 9.60 -13.33 17.86
C LEU A 478 10.39 -12.70 19.00
N ALA A 479 10.05 -11.46 19.38
CA ALA A 479 10.74 -10.76 20.47
C ALA A 479 10.63 -11.51 21.80
N LEU A 480 9.44 -12.02 22.11
CA LEU A 480 9.18 -12.84 23.30
C LEU A 480 10.01 -14.14 23.30
N THR A 481 10.03 -14.84 22.17
CA THR A 481 10.78 -16.10 22.03
C THR A 481 12.27 -15.85 22.23
N GLN A 482 12.82 -14.81 21.61
CA GLN A 482 14.23 -14.46 21.78
C GLN A 482 14.55 -14.06 23.22
N LYS A 483 13.68 -13.32 23.89
CA LYS A 483 13.86 -12.95 25.31
C LYS A 483 13.86 -14.19 26.22
N ARG A 484 12.98 -15.17 25.99
CA ARG A 484 12.95 -16.45 26.69
C ARG A 484 14.20 -17.30 26.47
N GLU A 485 14.82 -17.18 25.31
CA GLU A 485 16.08 -17.83 24.96
C GLU A 485 17.32 -17.08 25.48
N GLY A 486 17.15 -16.00 26.28
CA GLY A 486 18.24 -15.16 26.80
C GLY A 486 18.90 -14.30 25.70
N SER A 487 18.18 -14.02 24.64
CA SER A 487 18.61 -13.25 23.45
C SER A 487 17.72 -12.02 23.27
N SER A 488 17.74 -11.40 22.09
CA SER A 488 16.87 -10.28 21.73
C SER A 488 16.51 -10.30 20.25
N ALA A 489 15.46 -9.56 19.87
CA ALA A 489 15.10 -9.38 18.46
C ALA A 489 16.25 -8.75 17.64
N TRP A 490 17.04 -7.88 18.24
CA TRP A 490 18.25 -7.34 17.62
C TRP A 490 19.30 -8.40 17.34
N ALA A 491 19.61 -9.22 18.35
CA ALA A 491 20.55 -10.34 18.18
C ALA A 491 20.06 -11.33 17.13
N TYR A 492 18.73 -11.57 17.05
CA TYR A 492 18.14 -12.42 16.02
C TYR A 492 18.38 -11.87 14.61
N LEU A 493 18.13 -10.56 14.39
CA LEU A 493 18.41 -9.92 13.12
C LEU A 493 19.89 -10.05 12.73
N LEU A 494 20.82 -9.85 13.68
CA LEU A 494 22.26 -9.98 13.41
C LEU A 494 22.64 -11.42 13.06
N LYS A 495 22.07 -12.42 13.75
CA LYS A 495 22.28 -13.85 13.42
C LYS A 495 21.78 -14.20 12.01
N LEU A 496 20.65 -13.64 11.59
CA LEU A 496 20.16 -13.83 10.21
C LEU A 496 21.15 -13.24 9.19
N GLN A 497 21.69 -12.03 9.45
CA GLN A 497 22.72 -11.41 8.60
C GLN A 497 24.00 -12.25 8.55
N GLU A 498 24.43 -12.83 9.63
CA GLU A 498 25.58 -13.73 9.66
C GLU A 498 25.34 -15.02 8.86
N ARG A 499 24.18 -15.63 9.05
CA ARG A 499 23.82 -16.92 8.43
C ARG A 499 23.57 -16.80 6.93
N HIS A 500 22.91 -15.71 6.49
CA HIS A 500 22.45 -15.56 5.11
C HIS A 500 23.17 -14.46 4.32
N GLY A 501 24.09 -13.71 4.96
CA GLY A 501 24.78 -12.54 4.42
C GLY A 501 24.10 -11.23 4.83
N TYR A 502 24.88 -10.16 4.81
CA TYR A 502 24.37 -8.81 5.03
C TYR A 502 23.77 -8.26 3.74
N PHE A 503 22.54 -7.79 3.80
CA PHE A 503 21.83 -7.16 2.69
C PHE A 503 21.56 -5.70 3.00
N ARG A 504 22.06 -4.82 2.13
CA ARG A 504 21.66 -3.41 2.12
C ARG A 504 20.65 -3.18 1.01
N ASN A 505 19.49 -2.67 1.39
CA ASN A 505 18.40 -2.32 0.48
C ASN A 505 18.13 -0.82 0.60
N ASP A 506 18.26 -0.08 -0.48
CA ASP A 506 17.96 1.35 -0.54
C ASP A 506 16.91 1.63 -1.61
N GLY A 507 15.95 2.50 -1.27
CA GLY A 507 14.95 3.02 -2.21
C GLY A 507 15.25 4.47 -2.54
N VAL A 508 15.54 4.78 -3.80
CA VAL A 508 15.85 6.15 -4.23
C VAL A 508 14.80 6.65 -5.22
N ASN A 509 14.24 7.83 -4.93
CA ASN A 509 13.29 8.47 -5.82
C ASN A 509 14.00 9.29 -6.90
N ILE A 510 13.66 9.04 -8.15
CA ILE A 510 14.03 9.86 -9.31
C ILE A 510 12.82 10.70 -9.66
N GLN A 511 12.88 12.00 -9.39
CA GLN A 511 11.80 12.94 -9.65
C GLN A 511 12.17 13.85 -10.82
N MET A 512 11.22 14.08 -11.72
CA MET A 512 11.31 15.01 -12.83
C MET A 512 10.36 16.17 -12.57
N GLU A 513 10.90 17.32 -12.22
CA GLU A 513 10.10 18.50 -11.89
C GLU A 513 9.51 19.19 -13.13
N GLY A 514 8.44 19.94 -12.91
CA GLY A 514 7.78 20.76 -13.91
C GLY A 514 6.79 19.99 -14.81
N ILE A 515 6.09 20.74 -15.63
CA ILE A 515 5.00 20.23 -16.50
C ILE A 515 5.52 19.21 -17.54
N THR A 516 6.77 19.36 -17.96
CA THR A 516 7.46 18.42 -18.87
C THR A 516 7.98 17.17 -18.16
N GLY A 517 7.88 17.08 -16.85
CA GLY A 517 8.42 15.98 -16.03
C GLY A 517 7.97 14.61 -16.51
N LYS A 518 6.70 14.46 -16.89
CA LYS A 518 6.15 13.19 -17.39
C LYS A 518 6.79 12.78 -18.74
N THR A 519 6.99 13.73 -19.65
CA THR A 519 7.66 13.48 -20.94
C THR A 519 9.14 13.11 -20.73
N ARG A 520 9.82 13.80 -19.83
CA ARG A 520 11.22 13.52 -19.48
C ARG A 520 11.36 12.14 -18.84
N MET A 521 10.42 11.75 -17.95
CA MET A 521 10.38 10.43 -17.33
C MET A 521 10.20 9.33 -18.39
N THR A 522 9.28 9.50 -19.33
CA THR A 522 9.07 8.56 -20.44
C THR A 522 10.34 8.42 -21.28
N ARG A 523 10.97 9.54 -21.69
CA ARG A 523 12.22 9.54 -22.46
C ARG A 523 13.36 8.82 -21.74
N MET A 524 13.51 9.03 -20.44
CA MET A 524 14.49 8.34 -19.61
C MET A 524 14.30 6.82 -19.67
N LEU A 525 13.07 6.37 -19.45
CA LEU A 525 12.75 4.94 -19.45
C LEU A 525 12.95 4.31 -20.82
N ASP A 526 12.51 4.97 -21.89
CA ASP A 526 12.66 4.46 -23.26
C ASP A 526 14.14 4.41 -23.69
N SER A 527 14.92 5.39 -23.28
CA SER A 527 16.38 5.38 -23.51
C SER A 527 17.09 4.25 -22.76
N LEU A 528 16.70 3.97 -21.50
CA LEU A 528 17.25 2.86 -20.72
C LEU A 528 16.87 1.49 -21.32
N ARG A 529 15.67 1.36 -21.91
CA ARG A 529 15.24 0.16 -22.64
C ARG A 529 16.03 -0.06 -23.91
N ALA A 530 16.14 1.00 -24.73
CA ALA A 530 16.78 0.91 -26.02
C ALA A 530 18.30 0.65 -25.92
N SER A 531 18.92 1.17 -24.85
CA SER A 531 20.36 1.06 -24.62
C SER A 531 20.65 0.93 -23.12
N PRO A 532 20.46 -0.27 -22.53
CA PRO A 532 20.77 -0.48 -21.11
C PRO A 532 22.26 -0.22 -20.84
N PRO A 533 22.61 0.40 -19.69
CA PRO A 533 23.99 0.61 -19.30
C PRO A 533 24.70 -0.74 -19.12
N LYS A 534 25.94 -0.83 -19.58
CA LYS A 534 26.78 -2.03 -19.41
C LYS A 534 27.45 -2.07 -18.02
N GLU A 535 27.54 -0.93 -17.36
CA GLU A 535 28.12 -0.76 -16.04
C GLU A 535 27.32 0.28 -15.25
N ILE A 536 27.15 0.08 -13.95
CA ILE A 536 26.50 0.99 -13.01
C ILE A 536 27.29 0.94 -11.71
N GLY A 537 27.79 2.09 -11.22
CA GLY A 537 28.52 2.20 -9.95
C GLY A 537 29.74 1.28 -9.84
N GLY A 538 30.45 1.05 -10.95
CA GLY A 538 31.59 0.15 -11.00
C GLY A 538 31.26 -1.34 -11.08
N TYR A 539 29.95 -1.70 -11.19
CA TYR A 539 29.50 -3.07 -11.38
C TYR A 539 29.10 -3.32 -12.83
N THR A 540 29.63 -4.39 -13.42
CA THR A 540 29.19 -4.85 -14.74
C THR A 540 27.76 -5.39 -14.68
N VAL A 541 26.88 -4.88 -15.54
CA VAL A 541 25.53 -5.42 -15.71
C VAL A 541 25.61 -6.76 -16.43
N THR A 542 25.28 -7.83 -15.72
CA THR A 542 25.36 -9.21 -16.24
C THR A 542 24.10 -9.65 -16.96
N SER A 543 22.94 -9.10 -16.58
CA SER A 543 21.68 -9.26 -17.30
C SER A 543 20.79 -8.03 -17.13
N PHE A 544 19.96 -7.80 -18.15
CA PHE A 544 18.95 -6.75 -18.17
C PHE A 544 17.61 -7.38 -18.56
N GLU A 545 16.56 -7.02 -17.84
CA GLU A 545 15.20 -7.46 -18.14
C GLU A 545 14.25 -6.26 -18.15
N ASP A 546 13.43 -6.17 -19.21
CA ASP A 546 12.26 -5.30 -19.26
C ASP A 546 11.01 -6.15 -19.12
N LEU A 547 10.25 -5.97 -18.03
CA LEU A 547 9.06 -6.77 -17.77
C LEU A 547 7.89 -6.47 -18.73
N ARG A 548 8.03 -5.45 -19.58
CA ARG A 548 7.13 -5.18 -20.71
C ARG A 548 7.45 -5.98 -21.98
N ASP A 549 8.59 -6.65 -22.02
CA ASP A 549 8.93 -7.46 -23.20
C ASP A 549 7.89 -8.58 -23.37
N PRO A 550 7.10 -8.58 -24.47
CA PRO A 550 6.08 -9.61 -24.71
C PRO A 550 6.67 -11.02 -24.97
N ASN A 551 7.98 -11.09 -25.24
CA ASN A 551 8.72 -12.35 -25.39
C ASN A 551 9.45 -12.74 -24.08
N GLY A 552 9.38 -11.90 -23.06
CA GLY A 552 9.96 -12.15 -21.74
C GLY A 552 9.13 -13.13 -20.88
N ARG A 553 9.54 -13.32 -19.63
CA ARG A 553 8.95 -14.31 -18.70
C ARG A 553 7.46 -14.10 -18.40
N LEU A 554 6.95 -12.87 -18.56
CA LEU A 554 5.54 -12.55 -18.29
C LEU A 554 4.63 -12.68 -19.52
N GLY A 555 5.21 -12.96 -20.72
CA GLY A 555 4.45 -13.14 -21.95
C GLY A 555 3.74 -11.88 -22.46
N PRO A 556 2.74 -12.02 -23.35
CA PRO A 556 2.02 -10.90 -23.94
C PRO A 556 1.35 -9.98 -22.92
N ILE A 557 1.30 -8.68 -23.23
CA ILE A 557 0.61 -7.68 -22.40
C ILE A 557 -0.91 -7.83 -22.54
N LEU A 558 -1.63 -7.88 -21.42
CA LEU A 558 -3.07 -8.14 -21.36
C LEU A 558 -3.94 -6.87 -21.38
N GLY A 559 -3.35 -5.68 -21.32
CA GLY A 559 -4.07 -4.40 -21.32
C GLY A 559 -3.20 -3.25 -20.80
N ASN A 560 -3.79 -2.06 -20.68
CA ASN A 560 -3.07 -0.87 -20.21
C ASN A 560 -2.67 -0.97 -18.73
N THR A 561 -3.51 -1.56 -17.89
CA THR A 561 -3.23 -1.78 -16.47
C THR A 561 -2.07 -2.75 -16.29
N ASP A 562 -2.01 -3.81 -17.09
CA ASP A 562 -0.91 -4.76 -17.15
C ASP A 562 0.38 -4.11 -17.64
N ALA A 563 0.32 -3.36 -18.74
CA ALA A 563 1.45 -2.59 -19.26
C ALA A 563 1.99 -1.58 -18.24
N ALA A 564 1.12 -0.97 -17.44
CA ALA A 564 1.52 -0.06 -16.37
C ALA A 564 2.19 -0.81 -15.20
N GLY A 565 1.63 -1.95 -14.78
CA GLY A 565 2.20 -2.80 -13.73
C GLY A 565 3.57 -3.38 -14.11
N ARG A 566 3.73 -3.78 -15.38
CA ARG A 566 4.98 -4.33 -15.93
C ARG A 566 6.00 -3.27 -16.34
N ASN A 567 5.75 -1.99 -16.10
CA ASN A 567 6.72 -0.93 -16.38
C ASN A 567 7.89 -0.96 -15.39
N VAL A 568 8.67 -2.01 -15.45
CA VAL A 568 9.79 -2.31 -14.53
C VAL A 568 11.01 -2.71 -15.35
N LEU A 569 12.15 -2.13 -15.01
CA LEU A 569 13.46 -2.48 -15.59
C LEU A 569 14.33 -3.09 -14.49
N ILE A 570 14.94 -4.23 -14.75
CA ILE A 570 15.78 -4.96 -13.82
C ILE A 570 17.20 -5.02 -14.38
N PHE A 571 18.17 -4.58 -13.59
CA PHE A 571 19.61 -4.64 -13.90
C PHE A 571 20.28 -5.54 -12.86
N GLU A 572 20.70 -6.71 -13.26
CA GLU A 572 21.45 -7.64 -12.41
C GLU A 572 22.96 -7.43 -12.60
N MET A 573 23.67 -7.45 -11.51
CA MET A 573 25.13 -7.28 -11.46
C MET A 573 25.74 -8.46 -10.69
N GLY A 574 25.58 -9.65 -11.25
CA GLY A 574 25.93 -10.91 -10.59
C GLY A 574 25.04 -11.22 -9.38
N ASN A 575 25.57 -12.02 -8.45
CA ASN A 575 24.81 -12.46 -7.28
C ASN A 575 24.85 -11.46 -6.10
N HIS A 576 25.54 -10.32 -6.27
CA HIS A 576 25.85 -9.44 -5.15
C HIS A 576 25.19 -8.07 -5.24
N ALA A 577 24.80 -7.62 -6.43
CA ALA A 577 24.19 -6.31 -6.62
C ALA A 577 23.07 -6.36 -7.65
N ARG A 578 22.06 -5.52 -7.48
CA ARG A 578 20.99 -5.31 -8.46
C ARG A 578 20.34 -3.94 -8.31
N VAL A 579 19.75 -3.46 -9.39
CA VAL A 579 18.86 -2.30 -9.40
C VAL A 579 17.57 -2.64 -10.10
N VAL A 580 16.43 -2.30 -9.49
CA VAL A 580 15.12 -2.40 -10.12
C VAL A 580 14.51 -1.01 -10.21
N LEU A 581 14.18 -0.56 -11.43
CA LEU A 581 13.59 0.75 -11.67
C LEU A 581 12.10 0.61 -11.98
N ARG A 582 11.26 1.30 -11.21
CA ARG A 582 9.81 1.31 -11.40
C ARG A 582 9.28 2.75 -11.39
N PRO A 583 8.68 3.26 -12.49
CA PRO A 583 8.01 4.56 -12.48
C PRO A 583 6.68 4.51 -11.73
N SER A 584 6.27 5.67 -11.22
CA SER A 584 4.90 5.88 -10.74
C SER A 584 3.92 5.87 -11.92
N GLY A 585 2.76 5.26 -11.73
CA GLY A 585 1.69 5.31 -12.74
C GLY A 585 1.03 6.68 -12.87
N THR A 586 1.12 7.53 -11.83
CA THR A 586 0.36 8.78 -11.73
C THR A 586 1.23 10.04 -11.70
N GLU A 587 2.46 9.94 -11.21
CA GLU A 587 3.36 11.07 -10.96
C GLU A 587 4.64 10.98 -11.81
N PRO A 588 5.29 12.11 -12.14
CA PRO A 588 6.55 12.14 -12.88
C PRO A 588 7.72 11.75 -11.98
N LYS A 589 7.61 10.61 -11.33
CA LYS A 589 8.65 10.02 -10.47
C LYS A 589 8.85 8.55 -10.78
N ALA A 590 10.06 8.05 -10.54
CA ALA A 590 10.37 6.63 -10.52
C ALA A 590 11.10 6.30 -9.22
N LYS A 591 10.92 5.08 -8.71
CA LYS A 591 11.66 4.55 -7.58
C LYS A 591 12.68 3.53 -8.10
N ALA A 592 13.94 3.74 -7.78
CA ALA A 592 15.01 2.77 -7.97
C ALA A 592 15.21 2.01 -6.66
N TYR A 593 15.09 0.70 -6.72
CA TYR A 593 15.37 -0.22 -5.61
C TYR A 593 16.76 -0.78 -5.84
N VAL A 594 17.68 -0.46 -4.94
CA VAL A 594 19.08 -0.88 -4.99
C VAL A 594 19.32 -1.91 -3.91
N GLU A 595 19.86 -3.06 -4.27
CA GLU A 595 20.27 -4.07 -3.31
C GLU A 595 21.73 -4.47 -3.54
N ILE A 596 22.54 -4.46 -2.47
CA ILE A 596 23.86 -5.08 -2.44
C ILE A 596 23.93 -6.03 -1.25
N CYS A 597 24.58 -7.17 -1.44
CA CYS A 597 24.74 -8.15 -0.37
C CYS A 597 26.14 -8.76 -0.30
N SER A 598 26.49 -9.22 0.90
CA SER A 598 27.66 -10.06 1.13
C SER A 598 27.36 -11.55 0.96
N ALA A 599 28.40 -12.37 0.94
CA ALA A 599 28.28 -13.77 1.29
C ALA A 599 27.92 -13.92 2.79
N PRO A 600 27.44 -15.11 3.23
CA PRO A 600 27.33 -15.45 4.64
C PRO A 600 28.66 -15.24 5.38
N ARG A 601 28.59 -14.95 6.68
CA ARG A 601 29.79 -14.79 7.52
C ARG A 601 30.55 -16.10 7.62
N PRO A 602 31.81 -16.19 7.17
CA PRO A 602 32.62 -17.39 7.33
C PRO A 602 32.87 -17.74 8.80
N ALA A 603 32.93 -19.02 9.12
CA ALA A 603 33.33 -19.47 10.45
C ALA A 603 34.72 -18.95 10.83
N GLY A 604 34.86 -18.46 12.06
CA GLY A 604 36.11 -17.91 12.58
C GLY A 604 36.41 -16.45 12.17
N MET A 605 35.55 -15.81 11.38
CA MET A 605 35.71 -14.38 11.11
C MET A 605 35.44 -13.54 12.37
N THR A 606 36.31 -12.57 12.66
CA THR A 606 36.15 -11.66 13.80
C THR A 606 34.99 -10.69 13.60
N ASP A 607 34.42 -10.19 14.70
CA ASP A 607 33.32 -9.19 14.64
C ASP A 607 33.78 -7.89 13.98
N SER A 608 35.04 -7.47 14.23
CA SER A 608 35.63 -6.28 13.57
C SER A 608 35.64 -6.45 12.05
N LYS A 609 36.09 -7.59 11.54
CA LYS A 609 36.14 -7.85 10.10
C LYS A 609 34.75 -7.93 9.48
N TRP A 610 33.81 -8.51 10.19
CA TRP A 610 32.42 -8.55 9.75
C TRP A 610 31.78 -7.16 9.71
N ALA A 611 32.09 -6.31 10.70
CA ALA A 611 31.65 -4.91 10.70
C ALA A 611 32.26 -4.09 9.53
N GLU A 612 33.53 -4.32 9.19
CA GLU A 612 34.16 -3.70 8.01
C GLU A 612 33.44 -4.08 6.71
N ILE A 613 33.09 -5.37 6.53
CA ILE A 613 32.35 -5.83 5.36
C ILE A 613 30.97 -5.17 5.27
N LYS A 614 30.24 -5.06 6.39
CA LYS A 614 28.95 -4.38 6.40
C LYS A 614 29.07 -2.90 6.01
N ASN A 615 30.05 -2.20 6.57
CA ASN A 615 30.32 -0.80 6.22
C ASN A 615 30.70 -0.62 4.74
N GLU A 616 31.50 -1.54 4.20
CA GLU A 616 31.85 -1.54 2.77
C GLU A 616 30.60 -1.74 1.89
N ILE A 617 29.69 -2.66 2.25
CA ILE A 617 28.43 -2.89 1.55
C ILE A 617 27.55 -1.63 1.60
N ASP A 618 27.44 -0.97 2.77
CA ASP A 618 26.67 0.27 2.91
C ASP A 618 27.20 1.39 2.00
N GLN A 619 28.51 1.58 1.95
CA GLN A 619 29.14 2.59 1.08
C GLN A 619 28.93 2.26 -0.41
N LYS A 620 29.09 0.99 -0.79
CA LYS A 620 28.88 0.52 -2.16
C LYS A 620 27.42 0.71 -2.59
N ALA A 621 26.44 0.45 -1.72
CA ALA A 621 25.02 0.64 -2.03
C ALA A 621 24.70 2.12 -2.27
N GLN A 622 25.26 3.03 -1.44
CA GLN A 622 25.11 4.47 -1.66
C GLN A 622 25.74 4.92 -2.99
N GLY A 623 26.95 4.45 -3.30
CA GLY A 623 27.64 4.76 -4.57
C GLY A 623 26.84 4.26 -5.77
N LEU A 624 26.37 3.02 -5.73
CA LEU A 624 25.55 2.43 -6.79
C LEU A 624 24.24 3.22 -7.00
N ALA A 625 23.56 3.61 -5.92
CA ALA A 625 22.34 4.39 -5.98
C ALA A 625 22.56 5.77 -6.62
N GLN A 626 23.62 6.47 -6.22
CA GLN A 626 23.98 7.79 -6.75
C GLN A 626 24.32 7.72 -8.24
N ASP A 627 25.15 6.76 -8.64
CA ASP A 627 25.56 6.58 -10.03
C ASP A 627 24.37 6.20 -10.92
N PHE A 628 23.51 5.29 -10.45
CA PHE A 628 22.30 4.94 -11.19
C PHE A 628 21.36 6.14 -11.39
N VAL A 629 21.14 6.95 -10.34
CA VAL A 629 20.31 8.16 -10.45
C VAL A 629 20.91 9.15 -11.45
N ALA A 630 22.23 9.36 -11.43
CA ALA A 630 22.93 10.24 -12.37
C ALA A 630 22.80 9.72 -13.81
N THR A 631 23.06 8.43 -14.01
CA THR A 631 22.91 7.74 -15.30
C THR A 631 21.48 7.85 -15.82
N ALA A 632 20.46 7.57 -14.99
CA ALA A 632 19.07 7.67 -15.38
C ALA A 632 18.68 9.11 -15.75
N LYS A 633 19.04 10.11 -14.93
CA LYS A 633 18.74 11.53 -15.18
C LYS A 633 19.40 12.05 -16.47
N SER A 634 20.62 11.64 -16.78
CA SER A 634 21.31 12.03 -18.03
C SER A 634 20.59 11.55 -19.29
N ARG A 635 19.75 10.50 -19.17
CA ARG A 635 18.94 9.93 -20.26
C ARG A 635 17.61 10.67 -20.46
N ALA A 636 17.26 11.60 -19.57
CA ALA A 636 15.99 12.35 -19.63
C ALA A 636 16.05 13.53 -20.63
N GLY A 637 17.21 13.95 -21.06
CA GLY A 637 17.44 15.09 -21.95
C GLY A 637 17.41 16.41 -21.21
#